data_6b74abba56330ba290ad1ba5d221ca6e
#
_entry.id   6b74abba56330ba290ad1ba5d221ca6e
#
_cell.length_a   1.000
_cell.length_b   1.000
_cell.length_c   1.000
_cell.angle_alpha   90.00
_cell.angle_beta   90.00
_cell.angle_gamma   90.00
#
_symmetry.space_group_name_H-M   'P 1'
#
loop_
_entity.id
_entity.type
_entity.pdbx_description
1 polymer ?
#
loop_
_entity_poly.entity_id
_entity_poly.type
_entity_poly.pdbx_seq_one_letter_code
_entity_poly.pdbx_strand_id
1 'polypeptide(L)'
;MRNRWLILSAFFVLLLLTDPSPLQAKVGEASVTKQTKMEGPVDIEADELIYDRDTQTYQAHGQVEVSRGDLSLKADHAQLNNGTKELVAWGNVLLREGEDVIECQRLEVNVETRLGKIYQARLYLKDQNFHITGREAEKIGENHYRLRDGSLTTCDAKRPPWKFTVKEIEVKEMALGGWGIAKGPIFYFEDIPVLYLPWGAFPVRRDRQSGFLIPRVGYSNKYGPELKSGFYWAFAKNMDATFYFDWLGDRGFKEGLEYRYAFTRDTKGEAKFYFIRDRTAPDDPADFPVINGQTIHHNRYAFFVEHEQKFPYDFYLKGDINHVSDHQYLRDFDEDLPSGTKIDSRSARQLRSVLFGGKNWDQFSLIAQTAVYDDVTQPSNDATVQKLPQISFYAHPQSIFRTPLFYDLTSSYSHFWREEGVEASRGDLFPRISFPMRLLNVLKFESDVGLRETLYKSYEDPTRTSSGWEARETLVAGAQMSTEFYRVYDGETFRKISHLYKVAKWMHTVEPTIGYRYSPRVNQDALPVFDEVDRIPYTNQITYGITQRLVGKPEKEGVSSGPFEYGKLMIFQNYSLGDPFTDAGGKKRFLSNIGAELWWNFGPYLSARWDGELNPYRWSFDTINVAMTAKDRRNDVLVVQYRNTRGAIQEINFDTRVKTISPLYLFGSFYYNLLEGMWVQGIFGAEYQAQCWSAGFVFEDINRSPDRTQKREMKFHVYFNLLNIGSVGHKPYFMAL
;
A
#
# COMPACT_ATOMS: atom_id res chain seq x y z
N MET A 1 -2.09 -27.21 25.19
CA MET A 1 -0.89 -26.35 25.35
C MET A 1 0.43 -26.96 24.85
N ARG A 2 0.62 -28.27 24.93
CA ARG A 2 1.92 -28.93 24.58
C ARG A 2 2.22 -29.01 23.07
N ASN A 3 1.22 -29.02 22.21
CA ASN A 3 1.39 -29.18 20.76
C ASN A 3 1.49 -27.85 19.96
N ARG A 4 1.14 -26.72 20.57
CA ARG A 4 1.26 -25.39 19.94
C ARG A 4 2.73 -24.96 19.75
N TRP A 5 3.63 -25.38 20.63
CA TRP A 5 5.06 -25.05 20.56
C TRP A 5 5.82 -25.83 19.46
N LEU A 6 5.35 -27.02 19.13
CA LEU A 6 5.99 -27.84 18.10
C LEU A 6 5.72 -27.30 16.68
N ILE A 7 4.58 -26.66 16.43
CA ILE A 7 4.26 -26.07 15.13
C ILE A 7 5.05 -24.77 14.94
N LEU A 8 5.16 -23.93 15.96
CA LEU A 8 5.98 -22.71 15.93
C LEU A 8 7.49 -23.01 15.83
N SER A 9 7.98 -24.07 16.47
CA SER A 9 9.38 -24.46 16.39
C SER A 9 9.78 -25.05 15.04
N ALA A 10 8.87 -25.77 14.36
CA ALA A 10 9.12 -26.26 12.99
C ALA A 10 9.22 -25.10 11.97
N PHE A 11 8.48 -24.01 12.18
CA PHE A 11 8.56 -22.78 11.37
C PHE A 11 9.88 -22.03 11.56
N PHE A 12 10.38 -21.98 12.79
CA PHE A 12 11.62 -21.26 13.10
C PHE A 12 12.89 -21.99 12.59
N VAL A 13 12.86 -23.32 12.56
CA VAL A 13 13.96 -24.13 12.04
C VAL A 13 14.08 -24.03 10.52
N LEU A 14 12.99 -23.85 9.78
CA LEU A 14 13.03 -23.65 8.34
C LEU A 14 13.66 -22.31 7.91
N LEU A 15 13.55 -21.28 8.76
CA LEU A 15 14.16 -19.95 8.55
C LEU A 15 15.69 -19.96 8.81
N LEU A 16 16.19 -20.90 9.61
CA LEU A 16 17.62 -21.01 9.96
C LEU A 16 18.43 -21.91 9.00
N LEU A 17 17.79 -22.66 8.10
CA LEU A 17 18.44 -23.55 7.14
C LEU A 17 18.83 -22.89 5.81
N THR A 18 18.62 -21.60 5.65
CA THR A 18 19.14 -20.86 4.50
C THR A 18 20.53 -20.34 4.84
N ASP A 19 21.55 -21.14 4.52
CA ASP A 19 22.96 -20.75 4.56
C ASP A 19 23.17 -19.56 3.61
N PRO A 20 23.59 -18.37 4.07
CA PRO A 20 23.89 -17.25 3.21
C PRO A 20 25.29 -17.42 2.63
N SER A 21 25.47 -18.31 1.66
CA SER A 21 26.68 -18.25 0.85
C SER A 21 26.67 -16.90 0.10
N PRO A 22 27.74 -16.10 0.19
CA PRO A 22 27.80 -14.82 -0.49
C PRO A 22 27.98 -15.05 -1.99
N LEU A 23 26.88 -15.14 -2.71
CA LEU A 23 26.88 -14.93 -4.15
C LEU A 23 27.27 -13.48 -4.38
N GLN A 24 28.52 -13.27 -4.80
CA GLN A 24 28.98 -12.00 -5.35
C GLN A 24 28.14 -11.69 -6.59
N ALA A 25 27.00 -11.04 -6.39
CA ALA A 25 26.31 -10.35 -7.45
C ALA A 25 27.20 -9.16 -7.83
N LYS A 26 27.76 -9.20 -9.03
CA LYS A 26 28.25 -8.01 -9.72
C LYS A 26 27.06 -7.07 -9.89
N VAL A 27 26.80 -6.25 -8.90
CA VAL A 27 25.95 -5.09 -9.01
C VAL A 27 26.74 -4.11 -9.86
N GLY A 28 26.25 -3.83 -11.07
CA GLY A 28 26.77 -2.75 -11.88
C GLY A 28 26.76 -1.48 -11.00
N GLU A 29 27.91 -0.87 -10.89
CA GLU A 29 28.09 0.43 -10.25
C GLU A 29 27.19 1.45 -10.95
N ALA A 30 26.02 1.71 -10.40
CA ALA A 30 25.34 2.95 -10.63
C ALA A 30 26.09 3.99 -9.77
N SER A 31 27.12 4.54 -10.32
CA SER A 31 27.81 5.70 -9.76
C SER A 31 26.83 6.88 -9.76
N VAL A 32 26.32 7.18 -8.59
CA VAL A 32 25.57 8.42 -8.31
C VAL A 32 26.54 9.45 -7.76
N THR A 33 27.60 9.65 -8.46
CA THR A 33 28.28 10.93 -8.58
C THR A 33 28.47 11.12 -10.08
N LYS A 34 27.61 11.93 -10.69
CA LYS A 34 28.04 12.66 -11.86
C LYS A 34 29.22 13.51 -11.42
N GLN A 35 30.41 12.93 -11.36
CA GLN A 35 31.59 13.70 -11.60
C GLN A 35 31.43 14.20 -13.04
N THR A 36 30.94 15.41 -13.16
CA THR A 36 31.03 16.17 -14.39
C THR A 36 32.53 16.25 -14.65
N LYS A 37 33.04 15.38 -15.55
CA LYS A 37 34.37 15.60 -16.11
C LYS A 37 34.28 16.98 -16.71
N MET A 38 35.00 17.94 -16.13
CA MET A 38 35.15 19.28 -16.69
C MET A 38 36.04 19.11 -17.93
N GLU A 39 35.43 18.75 -19.07
CA GLU A 39 36.07 18.67 -20.36
C GLU A 39 35.77 19.99 -21.11
N GLY A 40 36.76 20.67 -21.55
CA GLY A 40 36.64 21.89 -22.34
C GLY A 40 37.65 22.97 -21.96
N PRO A 41 37.91 23.93 -22.83
CA PRO A 41 38.72 25.08 -22.53
C PRO A 41 38.10 25.91 -21.41
N VAL A 42 38.92 26.67 -20.69
CA VAL A 42 38.49 27.70 -19.74
C VAL A 42 38.44 29.01 -20.50
N ASP A 43 37.28 29.61 -20.59
CA ASP A 43 37.10 30.94 -21.15
C ASP A 43 37.12 31.99 -20.03
N ILE A 44 37.90 33.03 -20.20
CA ILE A 44 38.03 34.10 -19.22
C ILE A 44 37.80 35.44 -19.94
N GLU A 45 36.79 36.18 -19.47
CA GLU A 45 36.49 37.54 -19.90
C GLU A 45 36.66 38.49 -18.70
N ALA A 46 37.32 39.65 -18.91
CA ALA A 46 37.49 40.69 -17.89
C ALA A 46 37.80 42.04 -18.57
N ASP A 47 37.54 43.15 -17.90
CA ASP A 47 37.92 44.46 -18.42
C ASP A 47 39.45 44.59 -18.51
N GLU A 48 40.20 44.02 -17.57
CA GLU A 48 41.68 44.00 -17.55
C GLU A 48 42.16 42.60 -17.08
N LEU A 49 43.13 42.03 -17.82
CA LEU A 49 43.79 40.76 -17.49
C LEU A 49 45.32 40.96 -17.47
N ILE A 50 45.94 40.78 -16.31
CA ILE A 50 47.38 40.91 -16.09
C ILE A 50 47.96 39.54 -15.78
N TYR A 51 49.09 39.19 -16.40
CA TYR A 51 49.87 38.02 -16.05
C TYR A 51 51.24 38.43 -15.50
N ASP A 52 51.49 38.12 -14.26
CA ASP A 52 52.80 38.28 -13.62
C ASP A 52 53.59 36.97 -13.76
N ARG A 53 54.71 37.05 -14.45
CA ARG A 53 55.55 35.92 -14.81
C ARG A 53 56.39 35.41 -13.61
N ASP A 54 56.78 36.32 -12.70
CA ASP A 54 57.64 35.99 -11.56
C ASP A 54 56.84 35.20 -10.50
N THR A 55 55.61 35.57 -10.28
CA THR A 55 54.69 34.91 -9.33
C THR A 55 53.80 33.88 -10.01
N GLN A 56 53.84 33.74 -11.33
CA GLN A 56 52.97 32.89 -12.13
C GLN A 56 51.47 33.13 -11.86
N THR A 57 51.08 34.38 -11.68
CA THR A 57 49.76 34.78 -11.23
C THR A 57 49.01 35.52 -12.33
N TYR A 58 47.80 35.08 -12.62
CA TYR A 58 46.83 35.81 -13.43
C TYR A 58 45.98 36.68 -12.50
N GLN A 59 45.79 37.93 -12.84
CA GLN A 59 44.92 38.88 -12.14
C GLN A 59 43.92 39.44 -13.15
N ALA A 60 42.64 39.28 -12.86
CA ALA A 60 41.54 39.79 -13.67
C ALA A 60 40.75 40.82 -12.87
N HIS A 61 40.47 41.96 -13.48
CA HIS A 61 39.80 43.09 -12.87
C HIS A 61 38.65 43.58 -13.75
N GLY A 62 37.52 43.93 -13.10
CA GLY A 62 36.32 44.45 -13.74
C GLY A 62 35.53 43.38 -14.52
N GLN A 63 34.28 43.19 -14.13
CA GLN A 63 33.31 42.25 -14.77
C GLN A 63 33.89 40.88 -15.16
N VAL A 64 34.66 40.30 -14.26
CA VAL A 64 35.34 39.03 -14.49
C VAL A 64 34.30 37.92 -14.69
N GLU A 65 34.34 37.24 -15.82
CA GLU A 65 33.56 36.04 -16.07
C GLU A 65 34.49 34.88 -16.48
N VAL A 66 34.41 33.77 -15.72
CA VAL A 66 35.17 32.56 -16.00
C VAL A 66 34.16 31.44 -16.24
N SER A 67 34.22 30.78 -17.39
CA SER A 67 33.31 29.71 -17.72
C SER A 67 34.03 28.45 -18.18
N ARG A 68 33.49 27.28 -17.83
CA ARG A 68 33.94 25.96 -18.26
C ARG A 68 32.79 24.96 -18.21
N GLY A 69 32.23 24.64 -19.37
CA GLY A 69 31.04 23.80 -19.43
C GLY A 69 29.84 24.43 -18.70
N ASP A 70 29.22 23.70 -17.78
CA ASP A 70 28.08 24.18 -16.97
C ASP A 70 28.47 25.01 -15.76
N LEU A 71 29.78 25.22 -15.53
CA LEU A 71 30.28 26.04 -14.44
C LEU A 71 30.60 27.47 -14.92
N SER A 72 30.04 28.46 -14.26
CA SER A 72 30.39 29.89 -14.50
C SER A 72 30.61 30.59 -13.19
N LEU A 73 31.69 31.37 -13.15
CA LEU A 73 32.07 32.25 -12.03
C LEU A 73 32.07 33.70 -12.51
N LYS A 74 31.33 34.59 -11.85
CA LYS A 74 31.36 36.03 -12.07
C LYS A 74 31.85 36.69 -10.80
N ALA A 75 32.70 37.75 -10.93
CA ALA A 75 33.22 38.49 -9.81
C ALA A 75 33.68 39.88 -10.26
N ASP A 76 33.89 40.81 -9.33
CA ASP A 76 34.51 42.07 -9.65
C ASP A 76 36.04 41.91 -9.88
N HIS A 77 36.63 40.93 -9.15
CA HIS A 77 38.07 40.64 -9.23
C HIS A 77 38.33 39.14 -9.07
N ALA A 78 39.30 38.61 -9.79
CA ALA A 78 39.80 37.25 -9.60
C ALA A 78 41.32 37.17 -9.77
N GLN A 79 41.94 36.31 -8.96
CA GLN A 79 43.37 36.02 -9.01
C GLN A 79 43.61 34.52 -9.00
N LEU A 80 44.34 34.01 -9.98
CA LEU A 80 44.73 32.61 -10.05
C LEU A 80 46.25 32.48 -10.05
N ASN A 81 46.80 31.84 -9.03
CA ASN A 81 48.19 31.46 -9.02
C ASN A 81 48.34 30.07 -9.69
N ASN A 82 49.00 30.03 -10.84
CA ASN A 82 49.16 28.82 -11.61
C ASN A 82 50.18 27.85 -10.99
N GLY A 83 51.07 28.30 -10.12
CA GLY A 83 52.00 27.45 -9.37
C GLY A 83 51.32 26.70 -8.22
N THR A 84 50.60 27.41 -7.37
CA THR A 84 49.87 26.83 -6.22
C THR A 84 48.51 26.32 -6.54
N LYS A 85 47.97 26.65 -7.72
CA LYS A 85 46.57 26.32 -8.15
C LYS A 85 45.50 26.99 -7.30
N GLU A 86 45.83 28.07 -6.61
CA GLU A 86 44.91 28.83 -5.78
C GLU A 86 44.20 29.90 -6.60
N LEU A 87 42.87 29.85 -6.58
CA LEU A 87 41.96 30.84 -7.12
C LEU A 87 41.34 31.63 -5.97
N VAL A 88 41.44 32.94 -6.02
CA VAL A 88 40.76 33.86 -5.13
C VAL A 88 39.87 34.77 -5.96
N ALA A 89 38.58 34.81 -5.69
CA ALA A 89 37.65 35.75 -6.30
C ALA A 89 36.96 36.58 -5.22
N TRP A 90 36.77 37.88 -5.47
CA TRP A 90 36.13 38.78 -4.52
C TRP A 90 35.35 39.91 -5.20
N GLY A 91 34.38 40.44 -4.44
CA GLY A 91 33.44 41.44 -4.93
C GLY A 91 32.33 40.80 -5.78
N ASN A 92 31.11 40.79 -5.27
CA ASN A 92 29.89 40.28 -5.93
C ASN A 92 30.08 38.91 -6.60
N VAL A 93 30.73 37.97 -5.91
CA VAL A 93 31.04 36.66 -6.46
C VAL A 93 29.79 35.87 -6.65
N LEU A 94 29.51 35.39 -7.87
CA LEU A 94 28.42 34.53 -8.26
C LEU A 94 28.99 33.30 -8.97
N LEU A 95 28.85 32.14 -8.34
CA LEU A 95 29.21 30.85 -8.90
C LEU A 95 27.95 30.08 -9.24
N ARG A 96 27.85 29.54 -10.47
CA ARG A 96 26.74 28.67 -10.93
C ARG A 96 27.29 27.35 -11.41
N GLU A 97 26.64 26.28 -11.02
CA GLU A 97 26.87 24.95 -11.52
C GLU A 97 25.49 24.33 -11.89
N GLY A 98 25.19 24.32 -13.19
CA GLY A 98 23.84 24.00 -13.67
C GLY A 98 22.78 24.98 -13.15
N GLU A 99 21.83 24.52 -12.36
CA GLU A 99 20.79 25.35 -11.73
C GLU A 99 21.09 25.76 -10.29
N ASP A 100 22.17 25.21 -9.68
CA ASP A 100 22.62 25.59 -8.35
C ASP A 100 23.39 26.91 -8.39
N VAL A 101 23.19 27.76 -7.38
CA VAL A 101 23.75 29.11 -7.31
C VAL A 101 24.40 29.36 -5.98
N ILE A 102 25.62 29.91 -6.00
CA ILE A 102 26.35 30.38 -4.82
C ILE A 102 26.70 31.88 -5.01
N GLU A 103 26.17 32.71 -4.14
CA GLU A 103 26.51 34.11 -4.03
C GLU A 103 27.41 34.30 -2.80
N CYS A 104 28.53 35.04 -2.91
CA CYS A 104 29.39 35.27 -1.78
C CYS A 104 30.21 36.58 -1.94
N GLN A 105 30.83 37.05 -0.88
CA GLN A 105 31.73 38.22 -0.94
C GLN A 105 33.14 37.83 -1.38
N ARG A 106 33.60 36.64 -0.99
CA ARG A 106 34.92 36.12 -1.30
C ARG A 106 34.92 34.60 -1.39
N LEU A 107 35.57 34.08 -2.41
CA LEU A 107 35.82 32.67 -2.66
C LEU A 107 37.34 32.44 -2.72
N GLU A 108 37.82 31.46 -1.96
CA GLU A 108 39.20 30.96 -2.01
C GLU A 108 39.16 29.47 -2.26
N VAL A 109 39.70 28.99 -3.38
CA VAL A 109 39.64 27.58 -3.76
C VAL A 109 40.90 27.15 -4.49
N ASN A 110 41.42 25.99 -4.14
CA ASN A 110 42.43 25.32 -4.93
C ASN A 110 41.74 24.56 -6.07
N VAL A 111 42.00 24.97 -7.31
CA VAL A 111 41.28 24.40 -8.50
C VAL A 111 41.61 22.95 -8.82
N GLU A 112 42.71 22.42 -8.28
CA GLU A 112 43.14 21.04 -8.45
C GLU A 112 42.51 20.11 -7.39
N THR A 113 42.65 20.48 -6.11
CA THR A 113 42.11 19.71 -4.98
C THR A 113 40.65 19.97 -4.71
N ARG A 114 40.11 21.10 -5.21
CA ARG A 114 38.75 21.62 -4.96
C ARG A 114 38.47 21.87 -3.48
N LEU A 115 39.51 22.05 -2.67
CA LEU A 115 39.40 22.47 -1.27
C LEU A 115 39.37 23.98 -1.21
N GLY A 116 38.60 24.55 -0.30
CA GLY A 116 38.53 26.01 -0.23
C GLY A 116 37.53 26.54 0.78
N LYS A 117 37.42 27.88 0.81
CA LYS A 117 36.57 28.63 1.72
C LYS A 117 35.73 29.66 0.96
N ILE A 118 34.53 29.87 1.45
CA ILE A 118 33.57 30.85 0.94
C ILE A 118 33.13 31.72 2.12
N TYR A 119 33.20 33.00 1.96
CA TYR A 119 32.86 33.96 3.00
C TYR A 119 31.57 34.68 2.67
N GLN A 120 30.68 34.82 3.67
CA GLN A 120 29.37 35.44 3.53
C GLN A 120 28.53 34.79 2.41
N ALA A 121 28.45 33.47 2.46
CA ALA A 121 27.81 32.64 1.42
C ALA A 121 26.29 32.62 1.53
N ARG A 122 25.64 32.65 0.35
CA ARG A 122 24.24 32.29 0.12
C ARG A 122 24.22 31.23 -0.95
N LEU A 123 23.76 30.02 -0.59
CA LEU A 123 23.67 28.90 -1.51
C LEU A 123 22.20 28.60 -1.78
N TYR A 124 21.88 28.42 -3.04
CA TYR A 124 20.59 27.91 -3.47
C TYR A 124 20.80 26.58 -4.21
N LEU A 125 20.23 25.50 -3.65
CA LEU A 125 20.26 24.15 -4.21
C LEU A 125 18.88 23.84 -4.78
N LYS A 126 18.75 23.82 -6.10
CA LYS A 126 17.48 23.78 -6.81
C LYS A 126 16.68 22.51 -6.54
N ASP A 127 17.31 21.35 -6.62
CA ASP A 127 16.64 20.06 -6.50
C ASP A 127 15.89 19.88 -5.17
N GLN A 128 16.43 20.45 -4.08
CA GLN A 128 15.87 20.38 -2.74
C GLN A 128 15.14 21.64 -2.34
N ASN A 129 15.22 22.70 -3.14
CA ASN A 129 14.81 24.06 -2.80
C ASN A 129 15.44 24.54 -1.48
N PHE A 130 16.72 24.24 -1.28
CA PHE A 130 17.45 24.67 -0.07
C PHE A 130 18.05 26.05 -0.27
N HIS A 131 17.70 26.97 0.63
CA HIS A 131 18.33 28.26 0.80
C HIS A 131 19.20 28.19 2.05
N ILE A 132 20.53 28.18 1.86
CA ILE A 132 21.50 28.06 2.92
C ILE A 132 22.29 29.38 2.98
N THR A 133 22.45 29.95 4.18
CA THR A 133 23.36 31.09 4.38
C THR A 133 24.41 30.70 5.39
N GLY A 134 25.61 31.33 5.31
CA GLY A 134 26.67 31.11 6.27
C GLY A 134 27.68 32.21 6.26
N ARG A 135 28.27 32.51 7.43
CA ARG A 135 29.39 33.46 7.52
C ARG A 135 30.63 32.90 6.84
N GLU A 136 30.87 31.60 7.02
CA GLU A 136 31.99 30.88 6.43
C GLU A 136 31.53 29.47 6.06
N ALA A 137 31.72 29.06 4.81
CA ALA A 137 31.57 27.72 4.35
C ALA A 137 32.92 27.18 3.85
N GLU A 138 33.34 26.01 4.28
CA GLU A 138 34.65 25.42 4.01
C GLU A 138 34.49 23.96 3.52
N LYS A 139 35.13 23.64 2.43
CA LYS A 139 35.34 22.26 1.99
C LYS A 139 36.72 21.81 2.47
N ILE A 140 36.77 20.94 3.47
CA ILE A 140 37.97 20.50 4.17
C ILE A 140 38.57 19.26 3.54
N GLY A 141 37.76 18.45 2.84
CA GLY A 141 38.16 17.22 2.23
C GLY A 141 37.22 16.83 1.08
N GLU A 142 37.44 15.71 0.45
CA GLU A 142 36.71 15.28 -0.74
C GLU A 142 35.18 15.28 -0.52
N ASN A 143 34.73 14.79 0.65
CA ASN A 143 33.32 14.78 1.05
C ASN A 143 33.13 15.30 2.47
N HIS A 144 33.91 16.35 2.84
CA HIS A 144 33.92 16.89 4.18
C HIS A 144 33.73 18.40 4.12
N TYR A 145 32.63 18.88 4.67
CA TYR A 145 32.22 20.29 4.63
C TYR A 145 31.97 20.83 6.03
N ARG A 146 32.25 22.09 6.23
CA ARG A 146 31.96 22.83 7.47
C ARG A 146 31.27 24.16 7.14
N LEU A 147 30.21 24.48 7.86
CA LEU A 147 29.48 25.75 7.78
C LEU A 147 29.44 26.37 9.16
N ARG A 148 29.78 27.64 9.26
CA ARG A 148 29.74 28.43 10.51
C ARG A 148 28.73 29.55 10.43
N ASP A 149 28.00 29.79 11.55
CA ASP A 149 26.96 30.80 11.69
C ASP A 149 25.98 30.72 10.49
N GLY A 150 25.43 29.53 10.29
CA GLY A 150 24.61 29.21 9.14
C GLY A 150 23.12 29.24 9.42
N SER A 151 22.33 29.38 8.35
CA SER A 151 20.90 29.14 8.37
C SER A 151 20.47 28.28 7.19
N LEU A 152 19.38 27.54 7.36
CA LEU A 152 18.74 26.67 6.33
C LEU A 152 17.26 26.89 6.33
N THR A 153 16.66 27.05 5.14
CA THR A 153 15.22 27.01 4.90
C THR A 153 14.92 26.44 3.51
N THR A 154 13.68 25.98 3.29
CA THR A 154 13.15 25.65 1.95
C THR A 154 12.12 26.66 1.45
N CYS A 155 12.03 27.82 2.10
CA CYS A 155 11.09 28.87 1.75
C CYS A 155 11.73 29.89 0.82
N ASP A 156 11.04 30.25 -0.28
CA ASP A 156 11.52 31.21 -1.28
C ASP A 156 11.39 32.66 -0.82
N ALA A 157 10.69 32.92 0.28
CA ALA A 157 10.45 34.26 0.79
C ALA A 157 11.70 34.88 1.35
N LYS A 158 11.88 36.20 1.13
CA LYS A 158 13.00 36.98 1.74
C LYS A 158 13.04 36.92 3.27
N ARG A 159 11.84 36.78 3.90
CA ARG A 159 11.66 36.43 5.32
C ARG A 159 10.96 35.09 5.39
N PRO A 160 11.73 34.02 5.54
CA PRO A 160 11.13 32.69 5.53
C PRO A 160 10.30 32.46 6.81
N PRO A 161 9.07 31.91 6.70
CA PRO A 161 8.25 31.57 7.86
C PRO A 161 8.94 30.60 8.82
N TRP A 162 9.84 29.77 8.32
CA TRP A 162 10.65 28.92 9.17
C TRP A 162 12.11 28.88 8.70
N LYS A 163 13.00 28.72 9.65
CA LYS A 163 14.44 28.51 9.41
C LYS A 163 15.08 27.73 10.56
N PHE A 164 16.09 26.98 10.25
CA PHE A 164 17.06 26.51 11.23
C PHE A 164 18.26 27.45 11.22
N THR A 165 18.77 27.82 12.39
CA THR A 165 20.06 28.48 12.52
C THR A 165 21.00 27.61 13.33
N VAL A 166 22.30 27.68 13.06
CA VAL A 166 23.32 26.87 13.71
C VAL A 166 24.60 27.69 13.94
N LYS A 167 25.32 27.39 15.01
CA LYS A 167 26.67 27.95 15.22
C LYS A 167 27.70 27.30 14.29
N GLU A 168 27.62 25.98 14.15
CA GLU A 168 28.49 25.20 13.27
C GLU A 168 27.76 23.92 12.81
N ILE A 169 27.90 23.60 11.53
CA ILE A 169 27.56 22.28 10.98
C ILE A 169 28.84 21.70 10.40
N GLU A 170 29.09 20.45 10.71
CA GLU A 170 30.09 19.62 10.07
C GLU A 170 29.43 18.43 9.38
N VAL A 171 29.63 18.33 8.06
CA VAL A 171 29.05 17.27 7.22
C VAL A 171 30.17 16.39 6.71
N LYS A 172 30.10 15.10 6.98
CA LYS A 172 31.02 14.10 6.48
C LYS A 172 30.28 13.00 5.78
N GLU A 173 30.47 12.90 4.47
CA GLU A 173 29.96 11.79 3.70
C GLU A 173 30.91 10.61 3.73
N MET A 174 30.37 9.39 3.90
CA MET A 174 31.10 8.13 3.84
C MET A 174 30.48 7.24 2.76
N ALA A 175 31.20 6.21 2.32
CA ALA A 175 30.74 5.29 1.27
C ALA A 175 29.38 4.63 1.56
N LEU A 176 29.00 4.44 2.82
CA LEU A 176 27.76 3.83 3.28
C LEU A 176 26.78 4.81 3.94
N GLY A 177 26.90 6.11 3.66
CA GLY A 177 26.04 7.15 4.23
C GLY A 177 26.83 8.38 4.66
N GLY A 178 26.16 9.46 5.05
CA GLY A 178 26.76 10.68 5.54
C GLY A 178 25.98 11.29 6.68
N TRP A 179 26.68 11.86 7.66
CA TRP A 179 26.09 12.53 8.80
C TRP A 179 26.50 13.98 8.84
N GLY A 180 25.53 14.84 9.11
CA GLY A 180 25.76 16.22 9.51
C GLY A 180 25.58 16.33 11.02
N ILE A 181 26.59 16.92 11.69
CA ILE A 181 26.54 17.24 13.12
C ILE A 181 26.40 18.75 13.23
N ALA A 182 25.30 19.21 13.83
CA ALA A 182 25.02 20.61 14.08
C ALA A 182 25.25 20.93 15.56
N LYS A 183 25.98 22.04 15.84
CA LYS A 183 26.18 22.59 17.18
C LYS A 183 25.23 23.77 17.38
N GLY A 184 24.42 23.71 18.44
CA GLY A 184 23.48 24.76 18.82
C GLY A 184 22.40 25.05 17.76
N PRO A 185 21.75 24.04 17.15
CA PRO A 185 20.66 24.28 16.21
C PRO A 185 19.45 24.88 16.93
N ILE A 186 18.89 25.94 16.32
CA ILE A 186 17.66 26.59 16.78
C ILE A 186 16.67 26.57 15.62
N PHE A 187 15.49 26.03 15.86
CA PHE A 187 14.37 26.12 14.94
C PHE A 187 13.55 27.36 15.24
N TYR A 188 13.39 28.21 14.23
CA TYR A 188 12.52 29.39 14.27
C TYR A 188 11.29 29.19 13.44
N PHE A 189 10.15 29.63 13.96
CA PHE A 189 8.91 29.76 13.21
C PHE A 189 8.38 31.18 13.39
N GLU A 190 8.15 31.89 12.28
CA GLU A 190 7.81 33.33 12.25
C GLU A 190 8.76 34.18 13.12
N ASP A 191 10.08 33.93 12.97
CA ASP A 191 11.18 34.56 13.75
C ASP A 191 11.13 34.27 15.27
N ILE A 192 10.19 33.44 15.76
CA ILE A 192 10.16 33.01 17.18
C ILE A 192 10.98 31.73 17.33
N PRO A 193 11.93 31.65 18.27
CA PRO A 193 12.66 30.42 18.55
C PRO A 193 11.75 29.41 19.24
N VAL A 194 11.46 28.31 18.54
CA VAL A 194 10.53 27.27 19.00
C VAL A 194 11.26 26.11 19.67
N LEU A 195 12.43 25.73 19.14
CA LEU A 195 13.20 24.59 19.64
C LEU A 195 14.71 24.94 19.61
N TYR A 196 15.39 24.69 20.71
CA TYR A 196 16.83 24.73 20.82
C TYR A 196 17.37 23.37 21.24
N LEU A 197 18.42 22.93 20.56
CA LEU A 197 19.17 21.73 20.94
C LEU A 197 20.66 22.13 21.12
N PRO A 198 21.37 21.57 22.13
CA PRO A 198 22.81 21.82 22.29
C PRO A 198 23.61 21.24 21.11
N TRP A 199 23.15 20.14 20.54
CA TRP A 199 23.67 19.54 19.32
C TRP A 199 22.57 18.71 18.65
N GLY A 200 22.74 18.42 17.36
CA GLY A 200 21.87 17.55 16.58
C GLY A 200 22.66 16.83 15.50
N ALA A 201 22.27 15.61 15.20
CA ALA A 201 22.81 14.85 14.08
C ALA A 201 21.68 14.57 13.08
N PHE A 202 21.98 14.71 11.79
CA PHE A 202 21.02 14.49 10.73
C PHE A 202 21.66 13.78 9.53
N PRO A 203 20.92 12.95 8.81
CA PRO A 203 21.39 12.28 7.61
C PRO A 203 21.52 13.29 6.46
N VAL A 204 22.59 13.18 5.66
CA VAL A 204 22.87 14.10 4.55
C VAL A 204 22.46 13.55 3.20
N ARG A 205 22.38 12.23 3.07
CA ARG A 205 22.02 11.57 1.81
C ARG A 205 20.54 11.19 1.75
N ARG A 206 20.00 11.08 0.53
CA ARG A 206 18.65 10.55 0.27
C ARG A 206 18.54 9.02 0.41
N ASP A 207 19.67 8.33 0.52
CA ASP A 207 19.69 6.88 0.73
C ASP A 207 19.18 6.53 2.12
N ARG A 208 18.74 5.28 2.28
CA ARG A 208 18.28 4.74 3.57
C ARG A 208 19.37 4.92 4.63
N GLN A 209 19.07 5.65 5.69
CA GLN A 209 20.02 5.93 6.77
C GLN A 209 19.40 5.72 8.14
N SER A 210 20.22 5.23 9.08
CA SER A 210 19.80 5.04 10.46
C SER A 210 19.51 6.39 11.13
N GLY A 211 18.51 6.45 11.99
CA GLY A 211 18.15 7.65 12.73
C GLY A 211 16.87 7.50 13.53
N PHE A 212 16.66 8.43 14.45
CA PHE A 212 15.40 8.51 15.16
C PHE A 212 14.27 8.94 14.22
N LEU A 213 13.15 8.25 14.32
CA LEU A 213 11.92 8.66 13.65
C LEU A 213 11.39 9.92 14.34
N ILE A 214 10.80 10.80 13.56
CA ILE A 214 10.20 12.02 14.09
C ILE A 214 9.02 11.63 14.99
N PRO A 215 8.98 12.10 16.26
CA PRO A 215 7.94 11.73 17.21
C PRO A 215 6.56 12.17 16.74
N ARG A 216 5.56 11.34 16.99
CA ARG A 216 4.15 11.65 16.78
C ARG A 216 3.49 11.87 18.14
N VAL A 217 2.74 12.96 18.26
CA VAL A 217 1.99 13.30 19.47
C VAL A 217 0.50 13.29 19.16
N GLY A 218 -0.28 12.82 20.12
CA GLY A 218 -1.73 12.72 20.00
C GLY A 218 -2.41 12.57 21.35
N TYR A 219 -3.71 12.49 21.30
CA TYR A 219 -4.55 12.17 22.45
C TYR A 219 -5.72 11.30 21.99
N SER A 220 -5.99 10.24 22.73
CA SER A 220 -7.23 9.49 22.57
C SER A 220 -7.84 9.19 23.93
N ASN A 221 -9.16 9.03 23.98
CA ASN A 221 -9.82 8.60 25.21
C ASN A 221 -9.58 7.12 25.55
N LYS A 222 -8.85 6.41 24.68
CA LYS A 222 -8.47 4.99 24.84
C LYS A 222 -7.07 4.82 25.40
N TYR A 223 -6.15 5.71 25.03
CA TYR A 223 -4.73 5.64 25.40
C TYR A 223 -4.32 6.79 26.34
N GLY A 224 -5.16 7.84 26.49
CA GLY A 224 -4.75 9.11 27.07
C GLY A 224 -3.82 9.88 26.12
N PRO A 225 -2.91 10.70 26.65
CA PRO A 225 -1.88 11.36 25.83
C PRO A 225 -0.93 10.32 25.25
N GLU A 226 -0.53 10.54 23.99
CA GLU A 226 0.31 9.61 23.23
C GLU A 226 1.56 10.30 22.72
N LEU A 227 2.70 9.62 22.89
CA LEU A 227 3.98 9.98 22.27
C LEU A 227 4.54 8.72 21.60
N LYS A 228 4.52 8.68 20.27
CA LYS A 228 5.02 7.55 19.50
C LYS A 228 6.31 7.95 18.80
N SER A 229 7.36 7.15 18.94
CA SER A 229 8.68 7.38 18.37
C SER A 229 9.34 6.07 18.01
N GLY A 230 10.50 6.14 17.36
CA GLY A 230 11.27 4.94 17.04
C GLY A 230 12.67 5.28 16.58
N PHE A 231 13.47 4.25 16.46
CA PHE A 231 14.80 4.32 15.87
C PHE A 231 14.89 3.38 14.68
N TYR A 232 15.09 3.95 13.50
CA TYR A 232 15.33 3.21 12.28
C TYR A 232 16.82 2.88 12.14
N TRP A 233 17.15 1.62 11.94
CA TRP A 233 18.52 1.12 11.83
C TRP A 233 18.76 0.45 10.48
N ALA A 234 19.38 1.17 9.54
CA ALA A 234 19.81 0.67 8.25
C ALA A 234 21.22 0.07 8.37
N PHE A 235 21.34 -1.16 8.88
CA PHE A 235 22.64 -1.80 9.13
C PHE A 235 23.22 -2.47 7.88
N ALA A 236 22.41 -2.67 6.82
CA ALA A 236 22.85 -3.17 5.54
C ALA A 236 22.06 -2.55 4.37
N LYS A 237 22.57 -2.66 3.15
CA LYS A 237 21.87 -2.13 1.95
C LYS A 237 20.52 -2.81 1.70
N ASN A 238 20.40 -4.06 2.10
CA ASN A 238 19.26 -4.93 1.85
C ASN A 238 18.54 -5.41 3.12
N MET A 239 18.90 -4.86 4.28
CA MET A 239 18.29 -5.18 5.57
C MET A 239 18.20 -3.93 6.42
N ASP A 240 17.12 -3.81 7.18
CA ASP A 240 16.93 -2.79 8.20
C ASP A 240 16.06 -3.29 9.36
N ALA A 241 16.11 -2.55 10.45
CA ALA A 241 15.23 -2.74 11.57
C ALA A 241 14.69 -1.39 12.05
N THR A 242 13.48 -1.38 12.56
CA THR A 242 12.90 -0.22 13.26
C THR A 242 12.50 -0.65 14.66
N PHE A 243 13.03 0.04 15.66
CA PHE A 243 12.62 -0.11 17.05
C PHE A 243 11.61 0.98 17.36
N TYR A 244 10.42 0.61 17.81
CA TYR A 244 9.35 1.52 18.20
C TYR A 244 9.29 1.65 19.72
N PHE A 245 9.06 2.87 20.19
CA PHE A 245 8.94 3.22 21.61
C PHE A 245 7.73 4.14 21.77
N ASP A 246 6.57 3.54 22.00
CA ASP A 246 5.31 4.26 22.09
C ASP A 246 4.91 4.41 23.57
N TRP A 247 4.85 5.64 24.03
CA TRP A 247 4.27 5.92 25.34
C TRP A 247 2.77 6.21 25.17
N LEU A 248 1.95 5.39 25.80
CA LEU A 248 0.50 5.49 25.85
C LEU A 248 0.12 5.80 27.30
N GLY A 249 -0.30 7.05 27.58
CA GLY A 249 -0.43 7.59 28.92
C GLY A 249 -1.18 6.69 29.89
N ASP A 250 -2.34 6.18 29.49
CA ASP A 250 -3.18 5.32 30.35
C ASP A 250 -2.79 3.83 30.32
N ARG A 251 -2.07 3.39 29.26
CA ARG A 251 -1.74 1.97 29.05
C ARG A 251 -0.29 1.58 29.35
N GLY A 252 0.63 2.54 29.27
CA GLY A 252 2.04 2.30 29.54
C GLY A 252 2.95 2.42 28.31
N PHE A 253 4.11 1.77 28.37
CA PHE A 253 5.05 1.71 27.25
C PHE A 253 4.77 0.50 26.39
N LYS A 254 4.61 0.74 25.07
CA LYS A 254 4.55 -0.29 24.04
C LYS A 254 5.85 -0.26 23.25
N GLU A 255 6.51 -1.39 23.19
CA GLU A 255 7.74 -1.63 22.45
C GLU A 255 7.44 -2.36 21.16
N GLY A 256 8.14 -2.02 20.09
CA GLY A 256 7.98 -2.69 18.81
C GLY A 256 9.30 -2.90 18.10
N LEU A 257 9.40 -3.98 17.35
CA LEU A 257 10.51 -4.29 16.45
C LEU A 257 9.94 -4.66 15.08
N GLU A 258 10.33 -3.93 14.07
CA GLU A 258 10.10 -4.28 12.68
C GLU A 258 11.45 -4.59 12.03
N TYR A 259 11.58 -5.77 11.46
CA TYR A 259 12.77 -6.21 10.73
C TYR A 259 12.39 -6.48 9.28
N ARG A 260 13.10 -5.86 8.33
CA ARG A 260 12.88 -6.05 6.89
C ARG A 260 14.16 -6.50 6.20
N TYR A 261 14.02 -7.42 5.26
CA TYR A 261 15.13 -7.92 4.46
C TYR A 261 14.73 -8.15 3.01
N ALA A 262 15.70 -7.98 2.12
CA ALA A 262 15.60 -8.29 0.70
C ALA A 262 16.95 -8.87 0.24
N PHE A 263 17.20 -10.16 0.55
CA PHE A 263 18.48 -10.81 0.24
C PHE A 263 18.74 -10.84 -1.26
N THR A 264 17.67 -11.05 -2.04
CA THR A 264 17.67 -10.96 -3.49
C THR A 264 16.40 -10.25 -3.95
N ARG A 265 16.25 -10.03 -5.27
CA ARG A 265 15.00 -9.55 -5.85
C ARG A 265 13.82 -10.49 -5.57
N ASP A 266 14.12 -11.77 -5.45
CA ASP A 266 13.17 -12.87 -5.33
C ASP A 266 13.07 -13.45 -3.91
N THR A 267 13.87 -12.93 -2.95
CA THR A 267 13.85 -13.34 -1.54
C THR A 267 13.78 -12.11 -0.65
N LYS A 268 12.64 -11.87 -0.06
CA LYS A 268 12.35 -10.71 0.78
C LYS A 268 11.32 -11.06 1.85
N GLY A 269 11.29 -10.26 2.89
CA GLY A 269 10.30 -10.42 3.94
C GLY A 269 10.34 -9.31 4.97
N GLU A 270 9.36 -9.35 5.85
CA GLU A 270 9.17 -8.44 6.96
C GLU A 270 8.71 -9.22 8.20
N ALA A 271 9.25 -8.90 9.35
CA ALA A 271 8.81 -9.44 10.63
C ALA A 271 8.56 -8.28 11.61
N LYS A 272 7.38 -8.25 12.23
CA LYS A 272 6.98 -7.28 13.23
C LYS A 272 6.67 -7.98 14.53
N PHE A 273 7.16 -7.42 15.61
CA PHE A 273 6.85 -7.85 16.97
C PHE A 273 6.50 -6.64 17.81
N TYR A 274 5.41 -6.70 18.55
CA TYR A 274 4.98 -5.66 19.48
C TYR A 274 4.72 -6.27 20.85
N PHE A 275 5.08 -5.53 21.89
CA PHE A 275 4.87 -5.92 23.26
C PHE A 275 4.43 -4.72 24.10
N ILE A 276 3.50 -4.94 25.00
CA ILE A 276 3.08 -3.96 26.00
C ILE A 276 2.75 -4.66 27.33
N ARG A 277 3.21 -4.06 28.43
CA ARG A 277 2.63 -4.32 29.74
C ARG A 277 1.50 -3.33 29.96
N ASP A 278 0.28 -3.77 29.62
CA ASP A 278 -0.93 -2.96 29.62
C ASP A 278 -1.39 -2.68 31.05
N ARG A 279 -1.36 -1.40 31.46
CA ARG A 279 -1.74 -0.96 32.82
C ARG A 279 -3.24 -0.95 33.05
N THR A 280 -4.05 -1.10 31.98
CA THR A 280 -5.51 -1.17 32.12
C THR A 280 -5.98 -2.52 32.64
N ALA A 281 -5.15 -3.55 32.63
CA ALA A 281 -5.42 -4.80 33.30
C ALA A 281 -5.05 -4.67 34.81
N PRO A 282 -5.86 -5.19 35.75
CA PRO A 282 -5.55 -5.20 37.17
C PRO A 282 -4.24 -5.95 37.48
N ASP A 283 -3.59 -5.64 38.60
CA ASP A 283 -2.36 -6.34 39.02
C ASP A 283 -2.64 -7.76 39.53
N ASP A 284 -3.81 -8.01 40.15
CA ASP A 284 -4.20 -9.33 40.61
C ASP A 284 -4.75 -10.17 39.43
N PRO A 285 -4.15 -11.33 39.12
CA PRO A 285 -4.65 -12.23 38.10
C PRO A 285 -6.10 -12.69 38.30
N ALA A 286 -6.61 -12.69 39.54
CA ALA A 286 -8.00 -13.04 39.84
C ALA A 286 -9.00 -11.99 39.31
N ASP A 287 -8.55 -10.75 39.16
CA ASP A 287 -9.35 -9.61 38.68
C ASP A 287 -9.18 -9.32 37.19
N PHE A 288 -8.44 -10.15 36.47
CA PHE A 288 -8.25 -9.95 35.03
C PHE A 288 -9.60 -9.92 34.28
N PRO A 289 -9.84 -8.88 33.44
CA PRO A 289 -11.10 -8.79 32.75
C PRO A 289 -11.23 -9.94 31.72
N VAL A 290 -12.40 -10.54 31.70
CA VAL A 290 -12.79 -11.55 30.72
C VAL A 290 -13.62 -10.86 29.65
N ILE A 291 -13.10 -10.77 28.44
CA ILE A 291 -13.78 -10.16 27.29
C ILE A 291 -13.99 -11.25 26.23
N ASN A 292 -15.24 -11.46 25.83
CA ASN A 292 -15.63 -12.54 24.92
C ASN A 292 -15.11 -13.93 25.36
N GLY A 293 -15.11 -14.19 26.68
CA GLY A 293 -14.65 -15.45 27.26
C GLY A 293 -13.12 -15.61 27.35
N GLN A 294 -12.33 -14.64 26.90
CA GLN A 294 -10.88 -14.64 27.05
C GLN A 294 -10.43 -13.73 28.18
N THR A 295 -9.50 -14.22 28.97
CA THR A 295 -8.85 -13.44 30.04
C THR A 295 -7.81 -12.51 29.42
N ILE A 296 -7.91 -11.22 29.69
CA ILE A 296 -6.96 -10.20 29.21
C ILE A 296 -5.87 -10.01 30.27
N HIS A 297 -4.65 -10.39 29.90
CA HIS A 297 -3.47 -10.29 30.76
C HIS A 297 -2.76 -8.94 30.61
N HIS A 298 -1.91 -8.58 31.59
CA HIS A 298 -1.03 -7.42 31.47
C HIS A 298 -0.07 -7.50 30.28
N ASN A 299 0.56 -8.66 30.09
CA ASN A 299 1.54 -8.85 29.04
C ASN A 299 0.84 -9.20 27.74
N ARG A 300 0.78 -8.22 26.85
CA ARG A 300 0.12 -8.37 25.56
C ARG A 300 1.13 -8.21 24.44
N TYR A 301 1.01 -9.02 23.40
CA TYR A 301 1.94 -9.01 22.28
C TYR A 301 1.25 -9.39 20.99
N ALA A 302 1.88 -8.98 19.89
CA ALA A 302 1.52 -9.38 18.54
C ALA A 302 2.77 -9.71 17.74
N PHE A 303 2.63 -10.64 16.81
CA PHE A 303 3.69 -11.08 15.92
C PHE A 303 3.14 -11.27 14.51
N PHE A 304 3.77 -10.58 13.54
CA PHE A 304 3.41 -10.62 12.12
C PHE A 304 4.65 -10.90 11.31
N VAL A 305 4.60 -11.88 10.39
CA VAL A 305 5.70 -12.20 9.49
C VAL A 305 5.17 -12.41 8.10
N GLU A 306 5.75 -11.69 7.15
CA GLU A 306 5.58 -11.91 5.73
C GLU A 306 6.93 -12.35 5.11
N HIS A 307 6.90 -13.44 4.36
CA HIS A 307 8.08 -13.97 3.68
C HIS A 307 7.74 -14.38 2.25
N GLU A 308 8.60 -14.03 1.31
CA GLU A 308 8.52 -14.47 -0.08
C GLU A 308 9.90 -14.91 -0.56
N GLN A 309 9.95 -16.13 -1.14
CA GLN A 309 11.18 -16.69 -1.67
C GLN A 309 10.91 -17.47 -2.96
N LYS A 310 11.73 -17.24 -3.98
CA LYS A 310 11.82 -18.10 -5.15
C LYS A 310 13.08 -18.95 -5.09
N PHE A 311 12.93 -20.21 -5.48
CA PHE A 311 14.01 -21.19 -5.58
C PHE A 311 14.32 -21.48 -7.04
N PRO A 312 15.45 -22.16 -7.32
CA PRO A 312 15.73 -22.68 -8.66
C PRO A 312 14.56 -23.53 -9.20
N TYR A 313 14.45 -23.57 -10.53
CA TYR A 313 13.40 -24.31 -11.24
C TYR A 313 11.96 -23.81 -10.97
N ASP A 314 11.80 -22.51 -10.69
CA ASP A 314 10.52 -21.82 -10.48
C ASP A 314 9.69 -22.32 -9.27
N PHE A 315 10.31 -22.98 -8.31
CA PHE A 315 9.70 -23.21 -7.01
C PHE A 315 9.61 -21.91 -6.24
N TYR A 316 8.54 -21.74 -5.50
CA TYR A 316 8.34 -20.59 -4.62
C TYR A 316 7.79 -21.00 -3.26
N LEU A 317 8.10 -20.19 -2.26
CA LEU A 317 7.57 -20.28 -0.90
C LEU A 317 7.10 -18.89 -0.48
N LYS A 318 5.88 -18.82 0.10
CA LYS A 318 5.35 -17.62 0.71
C LYS A 318 4.78 -17.94 2.08
N GLY A 319 5.04 -17.07 3.03
CA GLY A 319 4.52 -17.16 4.39
C GLY A 319 3.88 -15.84 4.80
N ASP A 320 2.73 -15.94 5.45
CA ASP A 320 2.02 -14.85 6.11
C ASP A 320 1.57 -15.39 7.47
N ILE A 321 2.26 -15.01 8.53
CA ILE A 321 2.05 -15.53 9.88
C ILE A 321 1.57 -14.39 10.75
N ASN A 322 0.42 -14.57 11.38
CA ASN A 322 -0.24 -13.58 12.18
C ASN A 322 -0.63 -14.20 13.53
N HIS A 323 -0.17 -13.62 14.64
CA HIS A 323 -0.48 -14.08 15.97
C HIS A 323 -0.62 -12.92 16.96
N VAL A 324 -1.59 -13.01 17.84
CA VAL A 324 -1.83 -12.05 18.91
C VAL A 324 -2.00 -12.77 20.23
N SER A 325 -1.67 -12.10 21.33
CA SER A 325 -1.79 -12.66 22.68
C SER A 325 -3.24 -12.91 23.11
N ASP A 326 -4.14 -12.08 22.62
CA ASP A 326 -5.57 -12.11 22.89
C ASP A 326 -6.36 -11.44 21.76
N HIS A 327 -7.62 -11.80 21.58
CA HIS A 327 -8.46 -11.31 20.49
C HIS A 327 -8.80 -9.82 20.61
N GLN A 328 -8.73 -9.26 21.82
CA GLN A 328 -8.96 -7.84 22.06
C GLN A 328 -7.77 -6.99 21.58
N TYR A 329 -6.55 -7.60 21.42
CA TYR A 329 -5.36 -6.91 20.92
C TYR A 329 -5.61 -6.22 19.58
N LEU A 330 -6.26 -6.90 18.63
CA LEU A 330 -6.57 -6.36 17.29
C LEU A 330 -7.46 -5.11 17.35
N ARG A 331 -8.33 -5.04 18.34
CA ARG A 331 -9.22 -3.89 18.56
C ARG A 331 -8.54 -2.77 19.33
N ASP A 332 -7.63 -3.13 20.24
CA ASP A 332 -6.94 -2.18 21.09
C ASP A 332 -5.75 -1.52 20.39
N PHE A 333 -5.02 -2.26 19.55
CA PHE A 333 -3.79 -1.82 18.89
C PHE A 333 -3.87 -1.99 17.38
N ASP A 334 -4.95 -1.53 16.78
CA ASP A 334 -5.23 -1.64 15.34
C ASP A 334 -4.21 -0.94 14.43
N GLU A 335 -3.40 -0.02 14.96
CA GLU A 335 -2.32 0.65 14.24
C GLU A 335 -1.11 -0.27 13.96
N ASP A 336 -0.95 -1.34 14.74
CA ASP A 336 0.15 -2.31 14.59
C ASP A 336 -0.05 -3.24 13.41
N LEU A 337 -1.27 -3.31 12.89
CA LEU A 337 -1.63 -4.21 11.80
C LEU A 337 -1.02 -3.80 10.46
N PRO A 338 -0.68 -4.75 9.60
CA PRO A 338 -0.17 -4.47 8.26
C PRO A 338 -1.06 -3.49 7.49
N SER A 339 -0.46 -2.59 6.71
CA SER A 339 -1.11 -1.41 6.12
C SER A 339 -2.23 -1.69 5.09
N GLY A 340 -2.42 -2.94 4.66
CA GLY A 340 -3.52 -3.35 3.75
C GLY A 340 -4.79 -3.83 4.45
N THR A 341 -4.74 -4.09 5.75
CA THR A 341 -5.76 -4.87 6.48
C THR A 341 -6.53 -4.09 7.55
N LYS A 342 -6.27 -2.79 7.72
CA LYS A 342 -6.80 -2.03 8.87
C LYS A 342 -8.33 -2.01 9.01
N ILE A 343 -9.08 -1.96 7.93
CA ILE A 343 -10.55 -2.00 7.96
C ILE A 343 -11.01 -3.47 8.11
N ASP A 344 -10.38 -4.37 7.36
CA ASP A 344 -10.74 -5.78 7.34
C ASP A 344 -10.39 -6.48 8.67
N SER A 345 -9.30 -6.10 9.32
CA SER A 345 -8.85 -6.71 10.56
C SER A 345 -9.69 -6.33 11.78
N ARG A 346 -10.28 -5.12 11.82
CA ARG A 346 -11.21 -4.72 12.88
C ARG A 346 -12.53 -5.49 12.81
N SER A 347 -12.94 -5.89 11.60
CA SER A 347 -14.15 -6.66 11.31
C SER A 347 -13.86 -8.13 10.99
N ALA A 348 -12.59 -8.51 10.89
CA ALA A 348 -12.19 -9.88 10.63
C ALA A 348 -12.70 -10.80 11.74
N ARG A 349 -13.39 -11.85 11.35
CA ARG A 349 -13.81 -12.91 12.28
C ARG A 349 -12.68 -13.87 12.60
N GLN A 350 -11.70 -13.98 11.70
CA GLN A 350 -10.59 -14.92 11.81
C GLN A 350 -9.28 -14.23 11.45
N LEU A 351 -8.26 -14.45 12.28
CA LEU A 351 -6.87 -14.15 11.97
C LEU A 351 -6.26 -15.39 11.29
N ARG A 352 -5.75 -15.22 10.08
CA ARG A 352 -5.23 -16.32 9.28
C ARG A 352 -3.70 -16.29 9.24
N SER A 353 -3.08 -17.44 9.52
CA SER A 353 -1.67 -17.68 9.24
C SER A 353 -1.54 -18.73 8.15
N VAL A 354 -0.73 -18.48 7.14
CA VAL A 354 -0.55 -19.40 6.03
C VAL A 354 0.91 -19.50 5.60
N LEU A 355 1.34 -20.72 5.37
CA LEU A 355 2.58 -21.02 4.67
C LEU A 355 2.22 -21.84 3.43
N PHE A 356 2.60 -21.37 2.25
CA PHE A 356 2.36 -22.11 1.02
C PHE A 356 3.58 -22.06 0.12
N GLY A 357 3.82 -23.17 -0.55
CA GLY A 357 4.85 -23.30 -1.57
C GLY A 357 4.31 -24.03 -2.78
N GLY A 358 4.94 -23.83 -3.91
CA GLY A 358 4.47 -24.48 -5.12
C GLY A 358 5.42 -24.30 -6.28
N LYS A 359 4.97 -24.84 -7.40
CA LYS A 359 5.60 -24.68 -8.69
C LYS A 359 4.55 -24.58 -9.78
N ASN A 360 4.75 -23.64 -10.69
CA ASN A 360 3.95 -23.51 -11.90
C ASN A 360 4.79 -23.97 -13.10
N TRP A 361 4.23 -24.90 -13.87
CA TRP A 361 4.68 -25.26 -15.21
C TRP A 361 3.73 -24.61 -16.21
N ASP A 362 4.04 -24.62 -17.47
CA ASP A 362 3.18 -24.04 -18.50
C ASP A 362 1.75 -24.64 -18.48
N GLN A 363 1.66 -25.93 -18.18
CA GLN A 363 0.41 -26.68 -18.25
C GLN A 363 -0.13 -27.13 -16.88
N PHE A 364 0.67 -27.04 -15.82
CA PHE A 364 0.35 -27.56 -14.49
C PHE A 364 0.73 -26.59 -13.39
N SER A 365 0.03 -26.70 -12.27
CA SER A 365 0.41 -26.03 -11.03
C SER A 365 0.28 -26.98 -9.86
N LEU A 366 1.28 -27.03 -9.00
CA LEU A 366 1.26 -27.77 -7.74
C LEU A 366 1.44 -26.78 -6.60
N ILE A 367 0.53 -26.78 -5.64
CA ILE A 367 0.56 -25.92 -4.47
C ILE A 367 0.38 -26.78 -3.22
N ALA A 368 1.27 -26.64 -2.27
CA ALA A 368 1.14 -27.20 -0.94
C ALA A 368 1.04 -26.06 0.06
N GLN A 369 0.04 -26.10 0.92
CA GLN A 369 -0.17 -25.06 1.93
C GLN A 369 -0.55 -25.65 3.29
N THR A 370 -0.22 -24.89 4.33
CA THR A 370 -0.68 -25.07 5.69
C THR A 370 -1.32 -23.78 6.14
N ALA A 371 -2.57 -23.84 6.62
CA ALA A 371 -3.30 -22.66 7.07
C ALA A 371 -3.85 -22.89 8.49
N VAL A 372 -3.50 -21.98 9.38
CA VAL A 372 -3.99 -21.92 10.76
C VAL A 372 -4.89 -20.70 10.91
N TYR A 373 -6.04 -20.91 11.50
CA TYR A 373 -7.06 -19.89 11.72
C TYR A 373 -7.26 -19.68 13.20
N ASP A 374 -7.32 -18.41 13.61
CA ASP A 374 -7.65 -17.98 14.95
C ASP A 374 -8.98 -17.22 14.89
N ASP A 375 -10.07 -17.81 15.43
CA ASP A 375 -11.41 -17.19 15.41
C ASP A 375 -11.49 -16.17 16.56
N VAL A 376 -11.31 -14.91 16.21
CA VAL A 376 -11.32 -13.80 17.19
C VAL A 376 -12.70 -13.46 17.73
N THR A 377 -13.74 -14.16 17.28
CA THR A 377 -15.12 -14.00 17.80
C THR A 377 -15.45 -15.02 18.88
N GLN A 378 -14.63 -16.08 19.02
CA GLN A 378 -14.84 -17.17 19.97
C GLN A 378 -13.85 -17.07 21.15
N PRO A 379 -14.21 -17.61 22.32
CA PRO A 379 -13.31 -17.62 23.48
C PRO A 379 -12.08 -18.52 23.29
N SER A 380 -12.22 -19.61 22.52
CA SER A 380 -11.11 -20.52 22.19
C SER A 380 -11.13 -20.89 20.72
N ASN A 381 -10.02 -21.46 20.25
CA ASN A 381 -9.88 -21.98 18.89
C ASN A 381 -10.11 -23.50 18.79
N ASP A 382 -10.54 -24.13 19.87
CA ASP A 382 -10.62 -25.60 19.95
C ASP A 382 -11.57 -26.18 18.88
N ALA A 383 -12.66 -25.46 18.58
CA ALA A 383 -13.60 -25.83 17.54
C ALA A 383 -13.24 -25.27 16.14
N THR A 384 -12.20 -24.43 16.03
CA THR A 384 -11.84 -23.78 14.76
C THR A 384 -11.07 -24.72 13.85
N VAL A 385 -11.58 -24.94 12.63
CA VAL A 385 -10.99 -25.87 11.66
C VAL A 385 -9.67 -25.32 11.10
N GLN A 386 -8.62 -26.12 11.20
CA GLN A 386 -7.30 -25.87 10.64
C GLN A 386 -7.09 -26.71 9.39
N LYS A 387 -6.32 -26.24 8.40
CA LYS A 387 -5.95 -27.01 7.19
C LYS A 387 -4.47 -27.39 7.25
N LEU A 388 -4.16 -28.66 7.58
CA LEU A 388 -2.82 -29.12 7.99
C LEU A 388 -2.46 -30.52 7.43
N PRO A 389 -2.00 -30.71 6.18
CA PRO A 389 -1.81 -29.74 5.10
C PRO A 389 -2.98 -29.72 4.08
N GLN A 390 -2.88 -28.83 3.11
CA GLN A 390 -3.63 -28.92 1.86
C GLN A 390 -2.65 -28.96 0.68
N ILE A 391 -2.81 -29.93 -0.22
CA ILE A 391 -2.04 -30.08 -1.45
C ILE A 391 -3.02 -30.00 -2.62
N SER A 392 -2.76 -29.09 -3.55
CA SER A 392 -3.62 -28.86 -4.72
C SER A 392 -2.81 -29.00 -6.00
N PHE A 393 -3.36 -29.77 -6.95
CA PHE A 393 -2.81 -29.93 -8.28
C PHE A 393 -3.83 -29.46 -9.32
N TYR A 394 -3.37 -28.63 -10.24
CA TYR A 394 -4.16 -28.11 -11.34
C TYR A 394 -3.51 -28.46 -12.68
N ALA A 395 -4.24 -29.10 -13.58
CA ALA A 395 -3.92 -29.12 -14.99
C ALA A 395 -4.74 -28.03 -15.68
N HIS A 396 -4.05 -27.04 -16.24
CA HIS A 396 -4.71 -25.96 -16.98
C HIS A 396 -5.34 -26.50 -18.27
N PRO A 397 -6.32 -25.82 -18.87
CA PRO A 397 -6.99 -26.30 -20.07
C PRO A 397 -6.02 -26.63 -21.20
N GLN A 398 -6.04 -27.88 -21.68
CA GLN A 398 -5.18 -28.39 -22.75
C GLN A 398 -6.03 -29.08 -23.79
N SER A 399 -5.66 -28.88 -25.08
CA SER A 399 -6.36 -29.54 -26.16
C SER A 399 -6.15 -31.05 -26.14
N ILE A 400 -7.24 -31.81 -26.35
CA ILE A 400 -7.18 -33.24 -26.49
C ILE A 400 -6.75 -33.56 -27.93
N PHE A 401 -5.47 -33.90 -28.10
CA PHE A 401 -4.85 -34.12 -29.41
C PHE A 401 -5.05 -32.91 -30.37
N ARG A 402 -5.61 -33.15 -31.55
CA ARG A 402 -5.95 -32.12 -32.56
C ARG A 402 -7.45 -31.86 -32.63
N THR A 403 -8.21 -32.26 -31.60
CA THR A 403 -9.65 -32.00 -31.52
C THR A 403 -9.93 -30.61 -30.94
N PRO A 404 -11.14 -30.08 -31.11
CA PRO A 404 -11.55 -28.84 -30.47
C PRO A 404 -11.98 -29.04 -28.98
N LEU A 405 -11.70 -30.21 -28.42
CA LEU A 405 -11.97 -30.52 -27.02
C LEU A 405 -10.77 -30.14 -26.15
N PHE A 406 -11.05 -29.55 -24.99
CA PHE A 406 -10.06 -29.26 -23.98
C PHE A 406 -10.37 -30.05 -22.71
N TYR A 407 -9.33 -30.51 -22.04
CA TYR A 407 -9.46 -31.06 -20.71
C TYR A 407 -8.76 -30.19 -19.69
N ASP A 408 -9.29 -30.10 -18.50
CA ASP A 408 -8.65 -29.56 -17.31
C ASP A 408 -8.91 -30.46 -16.10
N LEU A 409 -8.08 -30.32 -15.08
CA LEU A 409 -8.20 -31.07 -13.84
C LEU A 409 -7.92 -30.18 -12.65
N THR A 410 -8.84 -30.19 -11.70
CA THR A 410 -8.61 -29.68 -10.35
C THR A 410 -8.60 -30.87 -9.39
N SER A 411 -7.54 -31.00 -8.60
CA SER A 411 -7.42 -32.03 -7.58
C SER A 411 -6.85 -31.45 -6.31
N SER A 412 -7.36 -31.88 -5.17
CA SER A 412 -6.80 -31.47 -3.87
C SER A 412 -6.89 -32.59 -2.83
N TYR A 413 -5.90 -32.62 -1.96
CA TYR A 413 -5.94 -33.32 -0.70
C TYR A 413 -5.90 -32.29 0.42
N SER A 414 -6.79 -32.40 1.42
CA SER A 414 -6.85 -31.52 2.58
C SER A 414 -7.05 -32.35 3.84
N HIS A 415 -6.22 -32.08 4.86
CA HIS A 415 -6.44 -32.59 6.20
C HIS A 415 -6.99 -31.46 7.07
N PHE A 416 -8.18 -31.66 7.62
CA PHE A 416 -8.90 -30.73 8.48
C PHE A 416 -8.76 -31.19 9.92
N TRP A 417 -8.12 -30.37 10.71
CA TRP A 417 -7.87 -30.64 12.14
C TRP A 417 -8.52 -29.58 13.02
N ARG A 418 -9.03 -30.01 14.17
CA ARG A 418 -9.47 -29.15 15.28
C ARG A 418 -9.46 -29.95 16.57
N GLU A 419 -9.36 -29.27 17.72
CA GLU A 419 -9.29 -29.91 19.03
C GLU A 419 -10.65 -30.46 19.45
N GLU A 420 -11.75 -29.72 19.16
CA GLU A 420 -13.12 -30.15 19.44
C GLU A 420 -13.95 -30.24 18.16
N GLY A 421 -14.51 -31.40 17.89
CA GLY A 421 -15.41 -31.66 16.76
C GLY A 421 -14.83 -32.62 15.71
N VAL A 422 -15.45 -32.66 14.56
CA VAL A 422 -15.09 -33.61 13.49
C VAL A 422 -13.74 -33.23 12.86
N GLU A 423 -12.83 -34.19 12.83
CA GLU A 423 -11.56 -34.16 12.10
C GLU A 423 -11.65 -35.09 10.90
N ALA A 424 -11.16 -34.67 9.74
CA ALA A 424 -11.18 -35.48 8.54
C ALA A 424 -10.08 -35.15 7.53
N SER A 425 -9.73 -36.17 6.74
CA SER A 425 -8.99 -35.99 5.48
C SER A 425 -9.96 -36.03 4.31
N ARG A 426 -9.77 -35.13 3.34
CA ARG A 426 -10.56 -35.06 2.11
C ARG A 426 -9.67 -35.11 0.89
N GLY A 427 -9.95 -36.04 -0.02
CA GLY A 427 -9.46 -36.05 -1.38
C GLY A 427 -10.55 -35.59 -2.34
N ASP A 428 -10.26 -34.63 -3.20
CA ASP A 428 -11.20 -34.10 -4.20
C ASP A 428 -10.57 -34.17 -5.58
N LEU A 429 -11.28 -34.70 -6.55
CA LEU A 429 -10.85 -34.87 -7.93
C LEU A 429 -11.94 -34.38 -8.87
N PHE A 430 -11.64 -33.40 -9.71
CA PHE A 430 -12.59 -32.78 -10.62
C PHE A 430 -12.00 -32.61 -12.03
N PRO A 431 -11.95 -33.71 -12.85
CA PRO A 431 -11.69 -33.63 -14.28
C PRO A 431 -12.86 -32.99 -15.01
N ARG A 432 -12.56 -32.15 -15.97
CA ARG A 432 -13.55 -31.47 -16.80
C ARG A 432 -13.12 -31.49 -18.27
N ILE A 433 -14.09 -31.66 -19.16
CA ILE A 433 -13.92 -31.53 -20.62
C ILE A 433 -14.75 -30.34 -21.08
N SER A 434 -14.16 -29.44 -21.85
CA SER A 434 -14.82 -28.29 -22.41
C SER A 434 -14.67 -28.25 -23.95
N PHE A 435 -15.69 -27.69 -24.59
CA PHE A 435 -15.78 -27.55 -26.03
C PHE A 435 -16.16 -26.14 -26.42
N PRO A 436 -15.16 -25.23 -26.58
CA PRO A 436 -15.39 -23.92 -27.15
C PRO A 436 -15.48 -24.00 -28.67
N MET A 437 -16.53 -23.41 -29.23
CA MET A 437 -16.78 -23.40 -30.67
C MET A 437 -17.26 -22.00 -31.12
N ARG A 438 -16.90 -21.61 -32.32
CA ARG A 438 -17.50 -20.47 -33.00
C ARG A 438 -18.33 -20.94 -34.18
N LEU A 439 -19.65 -20.80 -34.07
CA LEU A 439 -20.59 -21.09 -35.12
C LEU A 439 -20.75 -19.90 -36.05
N LEU A 440 -20.58 -20.10 -37.36
CA LEU A 440 -20.70 -19.07 -38.41
C LEU A 440 -19.82 -17.79 -38.12
N ASN A 441 -18.75 -17.94 -37.38
CA ASN A 441 -17.88 -16.85 -36.89
C ASN A 441 -18.58 -15.72 -36.10
N VAL A 442 -19.85 -15.87 -35.78
CA VAL A 442 -20.68 -14.88 -35.08
C VAL A 442 -21.08 -15.35 -33.70
N LEU A 443 -21.44 -16.62 -33.56
CA LEU A 443 -21.96 -17.18 -32.33
C LEU A 443 -20.86 -17.92 -31.58
N LYS A 444 -20.54 -17.46 -30.39
CA LYS A 444 -19.63 -18.14 -29.46
C LYS A 444 -20.47 -19.17 -28.68
N PHE A 445 -20.09 -20.42 -28.73
CA PHE A 445 -20.66 -21.49 -27.97
C PHE A 445 -19.59 -22.19 -27.16
N GLU A 446 -19.85 -22.39 -25.89
CA GLU A 446 -18.98 -23.11 -24.97
C GLU A 446 -19.81 -24.10 -24.17
N SER A 447 -19.37 -25.33 -24.09
CA SER A 447 -19.99 -26.35 -23.22
C SER A 447 -18.89 -27.01 -22.41
N ASP A 448 -19.26 -27.42 -21.20
CA ASP A 448 -18.38 -28.13 -20.29
C ASP A 448 -19.15 -29.28 -19.57
N VAL A 449 -18.41 -30.35 -19.32
CA VAL A 449 -18.88 -31.48 -18.50
C VAL A 449 -17.75 -31.90 -17.60
N GLY A 450 -18.00 -32.00 -16.31
CA GLY A 450 -17.06 -32.47 -15.32
C GLY A 450 -17.67 -33.48 -14.36
N LEU A 451 -16.86 -34.46 -13.99
CA LEU A 451 -17.18 -35.44 -12.96
C LEU A 451 -16.37 -35.09 -11.71
N ARG A 452 -17.04 -34.97 -10.58
CA ARG A 452 -16.36 -34.67 -9.33
C ARG A 452 -16.52 -35.81 -8.35
N GLU A 453 -15.40 -36.34 -7.91
CA GLU A 453 -15.28 -37.36 -6.88
C GLU A 453 -14.67 -36.71 -5.64
N THR A 454 -15.34 -36.84 -4.49
CA THR A 454 -14.83 -36.33 -3.21
C THR A 454 -14.87 -37.46 -2.18
N LEU A 455 -13.71 -37.82 -1.66
CA LEU A 455 -13.53 -38.88 -0.67
C LEU A 455 -13.24 -38.29 0.69
N TYR A 456 -13.89 -38.74 1.73
CA TYR A 456 -13.68 -38.33 3.11
C TYR A 456 -13.23 -39.50 3.96
N LYS A 457 -12.30 -39.26 4.86
CA LYS A 457 -11.97 -40.14 5.97
C LYS A 457 -12.08 -39.36 7.26
N SER A 458 -13.17 -39.60 8.00
CA SER A 458 -13.37 -39.00 9.32
C SER A 458 -12.59 -39.80 10.37
N TYR A 459 -11.94 -39.08 11.34
CA TYR A 459 -11.14 -39.72 12.36
C TYR A 459 -11.91 -39.76 13.68
N GLU A 460 -12.08 -38.73 14.38
CA GLU A 460 -12.81 -38.70 15.64
C GLU A 460 -14.08 -37.88 15.52
N ASP A 461 -15.24 -38.53 15.72
CA ASP A 461 -16.52 -37.87 15.78
C ASP A 461 -17.33 -38.43 16.97
N PRO A 462 -17.44 -37.68 18.07
CA PRO A 462 -18.22 -38.13 19.22
C PRO A 462 -19.72 -38.28 18.95
N THR A 463 -20.21 -37.76 17.81
CA THR A 463 -21.63 -37.83 17.40
C THR A 463 -21.94 -38.91 16.38
N ARG A 464 -20.93 -39.60 15.83
CA ARG A 464 -21.05 -40.62 14.78
C ARG A 464 -20.53 -41.96 15.23
N THR A 465 -21.31 -42.98 14.97
CA THR A 465 -20.99 -44.38 15.30
C THR A 465 -20.02 -45.07 14.34
N SER A 466 -19.59 -44.42 13.26
CA SER A 466 -18.67 -45.00 12.28
C SER A 466 -17.53 -44.05 11.88
N SER A 467 -16.29 -44.41 12.22
CA SER A 467 -15.09 -43.93 11.55
C SER A 467 -14.96 -44.73 10.23
N GLY A 468 -15.25 -44.07 9.11
CA GLY A 468 -15.26 -44.76 7.81
C GLY A 468 -14.89 -43.88 6.66
N TRP A 469 -14.74 -44.48 5.49
CA TRP A 469 -14.65 -43.78 4.22
C TRP A 469 -16.05 -43.43 3.73
N GLU A 470 -16.26 -42.20 3.35
CA GLU A 470 -17.46 -41.69 2.72
C GLU A 470 -17.10 -41.05 1.39
N ALA A 471 -17.94 -41.22 0.38
CA ALA A 471 -17.71 -40.72 -0.96
C ALA A 471 -18.87 -39.86 -1.44
N ARG A 472 -18.59 -38.89 -2.27
CA ARG A 472 -19.58 -38.13 -3.01
C ARG A 472 -19.15 -38.02 -4.46
N GLU A 473 -20.00 -38.54 -5.35
CA GLU A 473 -19.86 -38.44 -6.79
C GLU A 473 -20.90 -37.46 -7.33
N THR A 474 -20.47 -36.53 -8.19
CA THR A 474 -21.42 -35.62 -8.83
C THR A 474 -20.97 -35.23 -10.24
N LEU A 475 -21.96 -34.98 -11.08
CA LEU A 475 -21.78 -34.45 -12.42
C LEU A 475 -22.03 -32.93 -12.41
N VAL A 476 -21.22 -32.17 -13.09
CA VAL A 476 -21.47 -30.77 -13.36
C VAL A 476 -21.42 -30.56 -14.87
N ALA A 477 -22.48 -30.02 -15.44
CA ALA A 477 -22.54 -29.75 -16.87
C ALA A 477 -22.98 -28.31 -17.13
N GLY A 478 -22.39 -27.69 -18.13
CA GLY A 478 -22.73 -26.34 -18.54
C GLY A 478 -22.71 -26.17 -20.06
N ALA A 479 -23.52 -25.23 -20.53
CA ALA A 479 -23.46 -24.75 -21.89
C ALA A 479 -23.77 -23.26 -21.92
N GLN A 480 -23.01 -22.48 -22.64
CA GLN A 480 -23.22 -21.05 -22.80
C GLN A 480 -23.10 -20.63 -24.26
N MET A 481 -23.96 -19.73 -24.67
CA MET A 481 -23.96 -19.15 -26.00
C MET A 481 -24.01 -17.63 -25.89
N SER A 482 -23.17 -16.95 -26.64
CA SER A 482 -23.18 -15.50 -26.76
C SER A 482 -22.86 -15.03 -28.18
N THR A 483 -23.28 -13.82 -28.49
CA THR A 483 -22.91 -13.16 -29.73
C THR A 483 -22.68 -11.68 -29.44
N GLU A 484 -21.89 -11.04 -30.26
CA GLU A 484 -21.55 -9.63 -30.07
C GLU A 484 -21.97 -8.82 -31.29
N PHE A 485 -22.84 -7.85 -31.07
CA PHE A 485 -23.22 -6.84 -32.03
C PHE A 485 -22.48 -5.55 -31.69
N TYR A 486 -21.89 -4.89 -32.67
CA TYR A 486 -21.26 -3.61 -32.45
C TYR A 486 -21.62 -2.60 -33.52
N ARG A 487 -21.61 -1.35 -33.12
CA ARG A 487 -21.76 -0.20 -34.05
C ARG A 487 -20.78 0.90 -33.69
N VAL A 488 -20.11 1.41 -34.73
CA VAL A 488 -19.20 2.54 -34.55
C VAL A 488 -19.94 3.81 -35.00
N TYR A 489 -19.87 4.84 -34.16
CA TYR A 489 -20.44 6.15 -34.39
C TYR A 489 -19.30 7.17 -34.48
N ASP A 490 -19.40 8.13 -35.39
CA ASP A 490 -18.50 9.26 -35.41
C ASP A 490 -18.79 10.22 -34.23
N GLY A 491 -17.78 10.98 -33.80
CA GLY A 491 -17.91 11.92 -32.67
C GLY A 491 -19.03 12.94 -32.83
N GLU A 492 -19.37 13.32 -34.09
CA GLU A 492 -20.47 14.21 -34.40
C GLU A 492 -21.85 13.65 -33.98
N THR A 493 -22.05 12.33 -33.99
CA THR A 493 -23.32 11.70 -33.58
C THR A 493 -23.64 11.98 -32.11
N PHE A 494 -22.61 12.06 -31.27
CA PHE A 494 -22.72 12.39 -29.85
C PHE A 494 -21.98 13.68 -29.53
N ARG A 495 -22.14 14.71 -30.34
CA ARG A 495 -21.36 15.95 -30.35
C ARG A 495 -21.13 16.55 -28.95
N LYS A 496 -22.20 16.73 -28.15
CA LYS A 496 -22.08 17.29 -26.79
C LYS A 496 -21.20 16.45 -25.88
N ILE A 497 -21.33 15.12 -25.96
CA ILE A 497 -20.56 14.17 -25.16
C ILE A 497 -19.13 14.05 -25.72
N SER A 498 -18.98 13.98 -27.03
CA SER A 498 -17.68 13.88 -27.70
C SER A 498 -16.79 15.09 -27.43
N HIS A 499 -17.35 16.29 -27.43
CA HIS A 499 -16.61 17.50 -27.06
C HIS A 499 -16.17 17.50 -25.60
N LEU A 500 -17.00 17.01 -24.69
CA LEU A 500 -16.69 16.92 -23.25
C LEU A 500 -15.51 15.95 -23.00
N TYR A 501 -15.48 14.84 -23.74
CA TYR A 501 -14.50 13.77 -23.54
C TYR A 501 -13.36 13.76 -24.57
N LYS A 502 -13.41 14.63 -25.59
CA LYS A 502 -12.44 14.67 -26.70
C LYS A 502 -12.29 13.30 -27.38
N VAL A 503 -13.42 12.68 -27.75
CA VAL A 503 -13.51 11.37 -28.38
C VAL A 503 -13.85 11.53 -29.85
N ALA A 504 -13.01 11.00 -30.73
CA ALA A 504 -13.20 11.05 -32.16
C ALA A 504 -14.24 10.03 -32.67
N LYS A 505 -14.27 8.85 -32.10
CA LYS A 505 -15.20 7.77 -32.47
C LYS A 505 -15.68 7.01 -31.23
N TRP A 506 -16.93 6.58 -31.28
CA TRP A 506 -17.56 5.75 -30.26
C TRP A 506 -17.91 4.38 -30.84
N MET A 507 -17.62 3.32 -30.09
CA MET A 507 -18.07 1.97 -30.38
C MET A 507 -19.02 1.53 -29.27
N HIS A 508 -20.27 1.20 -29.64
CA HIS A 508 -21.23 0.58 -28.76
C HIS A 508 -21.31 -0.91 -29.08
N THR A 509 -21.12 -1.75 -28.09
CA THR A 509 -21.27 -3.19 -28.23
C THR A 509 -22.43 -3.69 -27.41
N VAL A 510 -23.15 -4.70 -27.91
CA VAL A 510 -24.28 -5.38 -27.26
C VAL A 510 -24.03 -6.87 -27.37
N GLU A 511 -23.85 -7.51 -26.23
CA GLU A 511 -23.56 -8.95 -26.12
C GLU A 511 -24.68 -9.66 -25.34
N PRO A 512 -25.72 -10.21 -26.01
CA PRO A 512 -26.65 -11.12 -25.39
C PRO A 512 -25.98 -12.47 -25.09
N THR A 513 -26.30 -13.00 -23.93
CA THR A 513 -25.77 -14.27 -23.43
C THR A 513 -26.91 -15.14 -22.91
N ILE A 514 -26.89 -16.44 -23.23
CA ILE A 514 -27.73 -17.45 -22.60
C ILE A 514 -26.87 -18.63 -22.18
N GLY A 515 -27.05 -19.10 -20.96
CA GLY A 515 -26.30 -20.20 -20.40
C GLY A 515 -27.26 -21.22 -19.73
N TYR A 516 -26.83 -22.45 -19.65
CA TYR A 516 -27.49 -23.53 -18.89
C TYR A 516 -26.45 -24.15 -17.96
N ARG A 517 -26.84 -24.41 -16.69
CA ARG A 517 -26.00 -25.07 -15.71
C ARG A 517 -26.80 -26.18 -15.02
N TYR A 518 -26.18 -27.35 -14.93
CA TYR A 518 -26.76 -28.52 -14.29
C TYR A 518 -25.79 -29.17 -13.31
N SER A 519 -26.27 -29.47 -12.11
CA SER A 519 -25.64 -30.33 -11.10
C SER A 519 -26.72 -31.12 -10.41
N PRO A 520 -26.67 -32.46 -10.41
CA PRO A 520 -27.74 -33.31 -9.85
C PRO A 520 -27.82 -33.14 -8.32
N ARG A 521 -28.94 -33.61 -7.78
CA ARG A 521 -29.07 -33.81 -6.33
C ARG A 521 -28.21 -34.99 -5.91
N VAL A 522 -27.34 -34.74 -4.95
CA VAL A 522 -26.55 -35.79 -4.30
C VAL A 522 -26.85 -35.78 -2.81
N ASN A 523 -26.91 -36.95 -2.21
CA ASN A 523 -27.04 -37.06 -0.76
C ASN A 523 -25.69 -36.69 -0.11
N GLN A 524 -25.66 -35.62 0.66
CA GLN A 524 -24.48 -35.07 1.33
C GLN A 524 -24.71 -34.85 2.84
N ASP A 525 -25.87 -35.29 3.36
CA ASP A 525 -26.26 -34.99 4.74
C ASP A 525 -25.35 -35.68 5.75
N ALA A 526 -24.81 -36.85 5.37
CA ALA A 526 -23.85 -37.57 6.19
C ALA A 526 -22.43 -37.06 6.10
N LEU A 527 -22.09 -36.23 5.12
CA LEU A 527 -20.73 -35.74 4.91
C LEU A 527 -20.35 -34.58 5.86
N PRO A 528 -19.13 -34.55 6.35
CA PRO A 528 -18.64 -33.39 7.15
C PRO A 528 -18.64 -32.11 6.32
N VAL A 529 -18.72 -30.95 7.01
CA VAL A 529 -18.69 -29.62 6.39
C VAL A 529 -17.53 -28.85 6.95
N PHE A 530 -16.57 -28.47 6.08
CA PHE A 530 -15.39 -27.66 6.42
C PHE A 530 -15.31 -26.40 5.56
N ASP A 531 -15.66 -26.50 4.27
CA ASP A 531 -15.64 -25.38 3.33
C ASP A 531 -16.68 -25.56 2.20
N GLU A 532 -16.63 -24.67 1.20
CA GLU A 532 -17.57 -24.64 0.07
C GLU A 532 -17.54 -25.90 -0.81
N VAL A 533 -16.45 -26.67 -0.79
CA VAL A 533 -16.33 -27.92 -1.55
C VAL A 533 -17.29 -29.00 -1.00
N ASP A 534 -17.61 -28.94 0.29
CA ASP A 534 -18.33 -29.97 1.00
C ASP A 534 -19.86 -29.94 0.76
N ARG A 535 -20.36 -28.84 0.23
CA ARG A 535 -21.79 -28.67 -0.08
C ARG A 535 -21.95 -28.18 -1.51
N ILE A 536 -22.31 -29.09 -2.42
CA ILE A 536 -22.63 -28.78 -3.82
C ILE A 536 -24.13 -28.66 -3.95
N PRO A 537 -24.67 -27.46 -4.24
CA PRO A 537 -26.10 -27.29 -4.38
C PRO A 537 -26.62 -27.97 -5.66
N TYR A 538 -27.82 -28.55 -5.58
CA TYR A 538 -28.57 -28.91 -6.77
C TYR A 538 -28.74 -27.68 -7.65
N THR A 539 -28.36 -27.78 -8.90
CA THR A 539 -28.48 -26.71 -9.87
C THR A 539 -29.08 -27.22 -11.15
N ASN A 540 -30.15 -26.61 -11.60
CA ASN A 540 -30.76 -26.86 -12.89
C ASN A 540 -31.39 -25.54 -13.34
N GLN A 541 -30.60 -24.72 -14.01
CA GLN A 541 -31.01 -23.34 -14.30
C GLN A 541 -30.54 -22.84 -15.64
N ILE A 542 -31.29 -21.93 -16.21
CA ILE A 542 -30.95 -21.12 -17.35
C ILE A 542 -30.58 -19.72 -16.82
N THR A 543 -29.44 -19.21 -17.25
CA THR A 543 -29.02 -17.82 -17.05
C THR A 543 -29.11 -17.09 -18.38
N TYR A 544 -29.75 -15.95 -18.42
CA TYR A 544 -29.78 -15.10 -19.59
C TYR A 544 -29.45 -13.67 -19.22
N GLY A 545 -28.82 -12.96 -20.14
CA GLY A 545 -28.38 -11.61 -19.85
C GLY A 545 -27.95 -10.85 -21.10
N ILE A 546 -27.66 -9.60 -20.89
CA ILE A 546 -27.15 -8.68 -21.90
C ILE A 546 -26.06 -7.82 -21.30
N THR A 547 -24.93 -7.76 -21.98
CA THR A 547 -23.83 -6.84 -21.63
C THR A 547 -23.71 -5.77 -22.72
N GLN A 548 -23.71 -4.52 -22.32
CA GLN A 548 -23.48 -3.40 -23.22
C GLN A 548 -22.23 -2.66 -22.80
N ARG A 549 -21.40 -2.28 -23.78
CA ARG A 549 -20.18 -1.46 -23.55
C ARG A 549 -20.16 -0.26 -24.49
N LEU A 550 -19.70 0.84 -23.95
CA LEU A 550 -19.43 2.06 -24.70
C LEU A 550 -17.94 2.36 -24.62
N VAL A 551 -17.25 2.24 -25.74
CA VAL A 551 -15.81 2.44 -25.87
C VAL A 551 -15.56 3.66 -26.75
N GLY A 552 -14.70 4.58 -26.30
CA GLY A 552 -14.33 5.78 -27.04
C GLY A 552 -12.87 5.76 -27.49
N LYS A 553 -12.62 6.23 -28.70
CA LYS A 553 -11.27 6.49 -29.23
C LYS A 553 -10.93 7.98 -29.06
N PRO A 554 -9.86 8.33 -28.28
CA PRO A 554 -9.45 9.73 -28.09
C PRO A 554 -9.08 10.47 -29.40
N GLU A 555 -9.30 11.78 -29.43
CA GLU A 555 -9.02 12.65 -30.59
C GLU A 555 -7.52 12.90 -30.86
N LYS A 556 -6.63 12.80 -29.86
CA LYS A 556 -5.21 13.15 -30.01
C LYS A 556 -4.36 11.96 -30.47
N GLU A 557 -3.78 12.09 -31.65
CA GLU A 557 -2.61 11.33 -32.08
C GLU A 557 -1.36 11.81 -31.30
N GLY A 558 -0.60 10.86 -30.70
CA GLY A 558 0.70 11.16 -30.12
C GLY A 558 0.92 10.79 -28.65
N VAL A 559 -0.14 10.53 -27.89
CA VAL A 559 -0.03 9.83 -26.61
C VAL A 559 -0.67 8.47 -26.83
N SER A 560 0.07 7.38 -26.57
CA SER A 560 -0.36 5.98 -26.73
C SER A 560 -1.51 5.61 -25.78
N SER A 561 -2.63 6.28 -25.88
CA SER A 561 -3.86 5.88 -25.21
C SER A 561 -4.72 5.11 -26.21
N GLY A 562 -4.75 3.79 -26.03
CA GLY A 562 -5.68 2.91 -26.76
C GLY A 562 -7.14 3.30 -26.51
N PRO A 563 -8.10 2.57 -27.10
CA PRO A 563 -9.53 2.76 -26.84
C PRO A 563 -9.82 2.64 -25.33
N PHE A 564 -10.65 3.53 -24.80
CA PHE A 564 -11.02 3.58 -23.38
C PHE A 564 -12.51 3.23 -23.20
N GLU A 565 -12.84 2.36 -22.22
CA GLU A 565 -14.20 2.00 -21.88
C GLU A 565 -14.85 3.08 -20.98
N TYR A 566 -15.85 3.77 -21.54
CA TYR A 566 -16.57 4.82 -20.82
C TYR A 566 -17.79 4.29 -20.06
N GLY A 567 -18.36 3.17 -20.49
CA GLY A 567 -19.51 2.59 -19.81
C GLY A 567 -19.64 1.11 -20.10
N LYS A 568 -20.08 0.37 -19.08
CA LYS A 568 -20.48 -1.04 -19.16
C LYS A 568 -21.75 -1.22 -18.34
N LEU A 569 -22.77 -1.76 -18.99
CA LEU A 569 -24.02 -2.18 -18.35
C LEU A 569 -24.19 -3.69 -18.56
N MET A 570 -24.36 -4.43 -17.48
CA MET A 570 -24.67 -5.84 -17.49
C MET A 570 -26.01 -6.05 -16.76
N ILE A 571 -26.94 -6.79 -17.40
CA ILE A 571 -28.21 -7.18 -16.81
C ILE A 571 -28.34 -8.68 -17.01
N PHE A 572 -28.69 -9.42 -15.96
CA PHE A 572 -28.84 -10.87 -16.03
C PHE A 572 -29.92 -11.38 -15.07
N GLN A 573 -30.47 -12.56 -15.39
CA GLN A 573 -31.44 -13.22 -14.55
C GLN A 573 -31.32 -14.74 -14.72
N ASN A 574 -31.61 -15.47 -13.64
CA ASN A 574 -31.66 -16.92 -13.65
C ASN A 574 -33.13 -17.44 -13.62
N TYR A 575 -33.39 -18.45 -14.39
CA TYR A 575 -34.64 -19.22 -14.34
C TYR A 575 -34.32 -20.65 -13.90
N SER A 576 -34.89 -21.06 -12.77
CA SER A 576 -34.74 -22.44 -12.30
C SER A 576 -35.67 -23.39 -13.03
N LEU A 577 -35.11 -24.44 -13.61
CA LEU A 577 -35.83 -25.56 -14.17
C LEU A 577 -36.08 -26.69 -13.12
N GLY A 578 -35.46 -26.54 -11.96
CA GLY A 578 -35.53 -27.47 -10.85
C GLY A 578 -36.15 -26.86 -9.60
N ASP A 579 -35.40 -26.80 -8.50
CA ASP A 579 -35.86 -26.20 -7.25
C ASP A 579 -36.02 -24.70 -7.38
N PRO A 580 -37.12 -24.13 -6.91
CA PRO A 580 -37.29 -22.68 -6.91
C PRO A 580 -36.31 -21.99 -5.97
N PHE A 581 -35.87 -20.78 -6.33
CA PHE A 581 -35.12 -19.87 -5.45
C PHE A 581 -36.00 -19.45 -4.27
N THR A 582 -35.41 -19.22 -3.13
CA THR A 582 -36.09 -18.63 -1.97
C THR A 582 -35.78 -17.15 -1.94
N ASP A 583 -36.80 -16.28 -2.08
CA ASP A 583 -36.61 -14.83 -2.01
C ASP A 583 -36.35 -14.36 -0.56
N ALA A 584 -35.89 -13.12 -0.39
CA ALA A 584 -35.64 -12.53 0.93
C ALA A 584 -36.87 -12.50 1.88
N GLY A 585 -38.06 -12.79 1.38
CA GLY A 585 -39.31 -12.96 2.16
C GLY A 585 -39.65 -14.44 2.43
N GLY A 586 -38.75 -15.37 2.12
CA GLY A 586 -38.97 -16.82 2.32
C GLY A 586 -39.88 -17.47 1.28
N LYS A 587 -40.31 -16.77 0.22
CA LYS A 587 -41.20 -17.31 -0.81
C LYS A 587 -40.38 -17.99 -1.91
N LYS A 588 -40.88 -19.16 -2.36
CA LYS A 588 -40.30 -19.94 -3.46
C LYS A 588 -40.65 -19.36 -4.82
N ARG A 589 -39.66 -19.12 -5.69
CA ARG A 589 -39.79 -18.48 -6.99
C ARG A 589 -38.89 -19.18 -8.03
N PHE A 590 -39.37 -19.34 -9.26
CA PHE A 590 -38.55 -19.90 -10.34
C PHE A 590 -37.64 -18.89 -11.04
N LEU A 591 -38.01 -17.60 -11.05
CA LEU A 591 -37.16 -16.52 -11.48
C LEU A 591 -36.38 -15.96 -10.27
N SER A 592 -35.07 -15.78 -10.44
CA SER A 592 -34.23 -15.07 -9.47
C SER A 592 -34.55 -13.58 -9.49
N ASN A 593 -33.93 -12.82 -8.58
CA ASN A 593 -33.78 -11.38 -8.74
C ASN A 593 -33.10 -11.06 -10.09
N ILE A 594 -33.43 -9.92 -10.67
CA ILE A 594 -32.72 -9.36 -11.82
C ILE A 594 -31.46 -8.69 -11.27
N GLY A 595 -30.29 -9.27 -11.59
CA GLY A 595 -29.00 -8.65 -11.30
C GLY A 595 -28.66 -7.61 -12.37
N ALA A 596 -28.15 -6.46 -11.94
CA ALA A 596 -27.67 -5.44 -12.85
C ALA A 596 -26.43 -4.76 -12.28
N GLU A 597 -25.43 -4.50 -13.16
CA GLU A 597 -24.21 -3.76 -12.86
C GLU A 597 -24.01 -2.68 -13.89
N LEU A 598 -23.77 -1.47 -13.44
CA LEU A 598 -23.42 -0.32 -14.28
C LEU A 598 -22.10 0.29 -13.82
N TRP A 599 -21.18 0.39 -14.72
CA TRP A 599 -19.94 1.13 -14.55
C TRP A 599 -19.93 2.25 -15.57
N TRP A 600 -19.73 3.48 -15.11
CA TRP A 600 -19.71 4.64 -15.98
C TRP A 600 -18.59 5.60 -15.62
N ASN A 601 -17.73 5.88 -16.58
CA ASN A 601 -16.64 6.83 -16.46
C ASN A 601 -16.98 8.08 -17.26
N PHE A 602 -17.35 9.16 -16.57
CA PHE A 602 -17.63 10.45 -17.18
C PHE A 602 -16.34 11.26 -17.44
N GLY A 603 -15.30 10.61 -17.96
CA GLY A 603 -13.97 11.20 -18.15
C GLY A 603 -13.16 11.28 -16.85
N PRO A 604 -12.18 12.18 -16.74
CA PRO A 604 -11.26 12.25 -15.61
C PRO A 604 -11.88 12.81 -14.33
N TYR A 605 -13.11 13.37 -14.41
CA TYR A 605 -13.71 14.15 -13.33
C TYR A 605 -14.82 13.43 -12.57
N LEU A 606 -15.48 12.46 -13.19
CA LEU A 606 -16.62 11.79 -12.57
C LEU A 606 -16.65 10.33 -13.00
N SER A 607 -16.75 9.43 -12.01
CA SER A 607 -17.03 8.00 -12.23
C SER A 607 -18.19 7.58 -11.33
N ALA A 608 -19.01 6.65 -11.82
CA ALA A 608 -20.09 6.05 -11.07
C ALA A 608 -20.11 4.54 -11.26
N ARG A 609 -20.33 3.83 -10.19
CA ARG A 609 -20.61 2.41 -10.18
C ARG A 609 -21.95 2.19 -9.46
N TRP A 610 -22.76 1.36 -10.07
CA TRP A 610 -23.98 0.87 -9.46
C TRP A 610 -24.08 -0.62 -9.68
N ASP A 611 -24.43 -1.38 -8.65
CA ASP A 611 -24.80 -2.77 -8.73
C ASP A 611 -26.00 -3.02 -7.83
N GLY A 612 -26.88 -3.92 -8.27
CA GLY A 612 -28.09 -4.20 -7.52
C GLY A 612 -28.85 -5.41 -8.00
N GLU A 613 -29.73 -5.88 -7.13
CA GLU A 613 -30.66 -6.97 -7.37
C GLU A 613 -32.09 -6.50 -7.21
N LEU A 614 -32.82 -6.45 -8.30
CA LEU A 614 -34.24 -6.10 -8.34
C LEU A 614 -35.09 -7.35 -8.22
N ASN A 615 -35.95 -7.42 -7.21
CA ASN A 615 -36.94 -8.49 -7.08
C ASN A 615 -38.09 -8.23 -8.06
N PRO A 616 -38.30 -9.10 -9.09
CA PRO A 616 -39.27 -8.85 -10.14
C PRO A 616 -40.73 -9.05 -9.67
N TYR A 617 -40.94 -9.66 -8.50
CA TYR A 617 -42.28 -9.90 -7.95
C TYR A 617 -42.81 -8.78 -7.09
N ARG A 618 -41.89 -7.99 -6.51
CA ARG A 618 -42.20 -6.84 -5.63
C ARG A 618 -41.84 -5.50 -6.25
N TRP A 619 -41.09 -5.52 -7.36
CA TRP A 619 -40.51 -4.33 -8.00
C TRP A 619 -39.73 -3.46 -7.00
N SER A 620 -38.97 -4.12 -6.12
CA SER A 620 -38.13 -3.46 -5.12
C SER A 620 -36.74 -4.08 -5.13
N PHE A 621 -35.74 -3.26 -4.85
CA PHE A 621 -34.38 -3.74 -4.71
C PHE A 621 -34.21 -4.51 -3.40
N ASP A 622 -33.63 -5.70 -3.48
CA ASP A 622 -33.16 -6.47 -2.32
C ASP A 622 -31.72 -6.07 -1.98
N THR A 623 -30.92 -5.78 -3.00
CA THR A 623 -29.58 -5.20 -2.85
C THR A 623 -29.42 -4.01 -3.80
N ILE A 624 -28.81 -2.94 -3.33
CA ILE A 624 -28.43 -1.79 -4.15
C ILE A 624 -27.16 -1.16 -3.57
N ASN A 625 -26.13 -1.07 -4.38
CA ASN A 625 -24.88 -0.43 -4.05
C ASN A 625 -24.60 0.64 -5.10
N VAL A 626 -24.30 1.85 -4.65
CA VAL A 626 -23.93 2.97 -5.50
C VAL A 626 -22.63 3.55 -4.99
N ALA A 627 -21.67 3.76 -5.88
CA ALA A 627 -20.43 4.49 -5.57
C ALA A 627 -20.22 5.55 -6.64
N MET A 628 -20.02 6.78 -6.23
CA MET A 628 -19.75 7.91 -7.12
C MET A 628 -18.49 8.64 -6.66
N THR A 629 -17.57 8.90 -7.58
CA THR A 629 -16.38 9.70 -7.33
C THR A 629 -16.37 10.90 -8.25
N ALA A 630 -16.32 12.07 -7.69
CA ALA A 630 -16.18 13.33 -8.41
C ALA A 630 -14.84 13.98 -8.09
N LYS A 631 -14.13 14.48 -9.12
CA LYS A 631 -12.88 15.23 -9.00
C LYS A 631 -12.99 16.51 -9.80
N ASP A 632 -12.38 17.58 -9.33
CA ASP A 632 -12.28 18.81 -10.10
C ASP A 632 -10.84 19.03 -10.63
N ARG A 633 -10.63 20.12 -11.38
CA ARG A 633 -9.30 20.47 -11.93
C ARG A 633 -8.28 20.84 -10.84
N ARG A 634 -8.69 21.13 -9.62
CA ARG A 634 -7.83 21.46 -8.47
C ARG A 634 -7.50 20.23 -7.64
N ASN A 635 -7.94 19.02 -8.09
CA ASN A 635 -7.87 17.75 -7.35
C ASN A 635 -8.73 17.75 -6.05
N ASP A 636 -9.79 18.57 -6.00
CA ASP A 636 -10.81 18.38 -5.00
C ASP A 636 -11.54 17.07 -5.30
N VAL A 637 -11.79 16.26 -4.28
CA VAL A 637 -12.37 14.92 -4.41
C VAL A 637 -13.59 14.79 -3.53
N LEU A 638 -14.65 14.23 -4.10
CA LEU A 638 -15.84 13.81 -3.40
C LEU A 638 -16.15 12.36 -3.78
N VAL A 639 -16.23 11.48 -2.80
CA VAL A 639 -16.70 10.11 -2.96
C VAL A 639 -17.96 9.93 -2.14
N VAL A 640 -19.01 9.41 -2.76
CA VAL A 640 -20.26 9.06 -2.09
C VAL A 640 -20.56 7.60 -2.36
N GLN A 641 -20.79 6.83 -1.31
CA GLN A 641 -21.17 5.42 -1.41
C GLN A 641 -22.44 5.18 -0.62
N TYR A 642 -23.37 4.48 -1.22
CA TYR A 642 -24.57 3.98 -0.56
C TYR A 642 -24.64 2.47 -0.73
N ARG A 643 -24.84 1.75 0.35
CA ARG A 643 -24.97 0.29 0.38
C ARG A 643 -26.25 -0.08 1.09
N ASN A 644 -27.02 -0.92 0.45
CA ASN A 644 -28.23 -1.46 1.05
C ASN A 644 -28.40 -2.92 0.68
N THR A 645 -28.50 -3.77 1.69
CA THR A 645 -28.96 -5.15 1.60
C THR A 645 -30.13 -5.27 2.57
N ARG A 646 -31.29 -5.59 2.03
CA ARG A 646 -32.56 -5.57 2.74
C ARG A 646 -32.51 -6.34 4.05
N GLY A 647 -32.75 -5.65 5.15
CA GLY A 647 -32.80 -6.23 6.49
C GLY A 647 -31.42 -6.63 7.08
N ALA A 648 -30.32 -6.33 6.38
CA ALA A 648 -28.98 -6.67 6.84
C ALA A 648 -28.05 -5.45 6.90
N ILE A 649 -28.02 -4.63 5.86
CA ILE A 649 -27.09 -3.48 5.76
C ILE A 649 -27.82 -2.30 5.15
N GLN A 650 -27.68 -1.12 5.74
CA GLN A 650 -28.06 0.13 5.11
C GLN A 650 -27.10 1.22 5.57
N GLU A 651 -26.17 1.62 4.69
CA GLU A 651 -25.06 2.50 5.03
C GLU A 651 -24.88 3.59 3.97
N ILE A 652 -24.46 4.76 4.42
CA ILE A 652 -23.97 5.83 3.56
C ILE A 652 -22.57 6.24 4.01
N ASN A 653 -21.65 6.27 3.05
CA ASN A 653 -20.27 6.66 3.26
C ASN A 653 -19.99 7.88 2.40
N PHE A 654 -19.23 8.78 2.95
CA PHE A 654 -18.92 10.06 2.32
C PHE A 654 -17.46 10.41 2.62
N ASP A 655 -16.64 10.54 1.57
CA ASP A 655 -15.26 10.96 1.70
C ASP A 655 -15.03 12.20 0.85
N THR A 656 -14.38 13.21 1.42
CA THR A 656 -14.13 14.46 0.72
C THR A 656 -12.79 15.07 1.08
N ARG A 657 -12.19 15.72 0.09
CA ARG A 657 -11.07 16.63 0.26
C ARG A 657 -11.28 17.84 -0.65
N VAL A 658 -11.39 18.99 -0.06
CA VAL A 658 -11.74 20.23 -0.77
C VAL A 658 -10.77 21.35 -0.39
N LYS A 659 -10.22 22.01 -1.40
CA LYS A 659 -9.48 23.27 -1.25
C LYS A 659 -10.47 24.42 -1.16
N THR A 660 -10.79 24.85 0.05
CA THR A 660 -11.82 25.88 0.28
C THR A 660 -11.33 27.26 -0.12
N ILE A 661 -10.32 27.77 0.58
CA ILE A 661 -9.65 29.05 0.33
C ILE A 661 -8.17 28.73 0.38
N SER A 662 -7.47 28.98 -0.75
CA SER A 662 -6.01 28.77 -0.72
C SER A 662 -5.37 29.63 0.38
N PRO A 663 -4.59 29.04 1.28
CA PRO A 663 -3.98 27.71 1.26
C PRO A 663 -4.67 26.64 2.15
N LEU A 664 -5.96 26.76 2.49
CA LEU A 664 -6.66 25.86 3.40
C LEU A 664 -7.38 24.73 2.68
N TYR A 665 -7.12 23.50 3.09
CA TYR A 665 -7.82 22.28 2.70
C TYR A 665 -8.66 21.77 3.86
N LEU A 666 -9.90 21.38 3.57
CA LEU A 666 -10.73 20.61 4.48
C LEU A 666 -10.88 19.20 3.94
N PHE A 667 -10.91 18.23 4.83
CA PHE A 667 -11.15 16.85 4.48
C PHE A 667 -12.03 16.17 5.54
N GLY A 668 -12.79 15.19 5.09
CA GLY A 668 -13.63 14.41 5.97
C GLY A 668 -13.98 13.06 5.37
N SER A 669 -14.20 12.10 6.26
CA SER A 669 -14.66 10.75 5.95
C SER A 669 -15.73 10.38 6.96
N PHE A 670 -16.90 9.95 6.47
CA PHE A 670 -18.06 9.68 7.32
C PHE A 670 -18.68 8.35 6.92
N TYR A 671 -18.86 7.46 7.88
CA TYR A 671 -19.58 6.22 7.73
C TYR A 671 -20.77 6.21 8.67
N TYR A 672 -21.97 6.14 8.10
CA TYR A 672 -23.22 6.18 8.86
C TYR A 672 -24.07 4.95 8.56
N ASN A 673 -24.42 4.20 9.59
CA ASN A 673 -25.35 3.10 9.51
C ASN A 673 -26.79 3.64 9.64
N LEU A 674 -27.52 3.63 8.53
CA LEU A 674 -28.89 4.10 8.46
C LEU A 674 -29.89 3.15 9.13
N LEU A 675 -29.57 1.84 9.15
CA LEU A 675 -30.43 0.82 9.76
C LEU A 675 -30.48 0.99 11.27
N GLU A 676 -29.34 1.29 11.89
CA GLU A 676 -29.20 1.46 13.34
C GLU A 676 -29.26 2.94 13.76
N GLY A 677 -29.29 3.87 12.80
CA GLY A 677 -29.36 5.30 13.06
C GLY A 677 -28.13 5.87 13.78
N MET A 678 -26.93 5.34 13.47
CA MET A 678 -25.71 5.70 14.21
C MET A 678 -24.50 5.93 13.31
N TRP A 679 -23.59 6.77 13.78
CA TRP A 679 -22.25 6.91 13.22
C TRP A 679 -21.42 5.69 13.52
N VAL A 680 -20.75 5.15 12.48
CA VAL A 680 -19.75 4.09 12.61
C VAL A 680 -18.37 4.71 12.76
N GLN A 681 -18.06 5.69 11.92
CA GLN A 681 -16.81 6.42 11.95
C GLN A 681 -16.97 7.81 11.36
N GLY A 682 -16.37 8.80 12.00
CA GLY A 682 -16.22 10.15 11.48
C GLY A 682 -14.77 10.60 11.59
N ILE A 683 -14.18 11.06 10.49
CA ILE A 683 -12.86 11.68 10.46
C ILE A 683 -13.02 13.08 9.90
N PHE A 684 -12.50 14.07 10.60
CA PHE A 684 -12.55 15.46 10.21
C PHE A 684 -11.17 16.06 10.32
N GLY A 685 -10.79 16.87 9.39
CA GLY A 685 -9.54 17.58 9.50
C GLY A 685 -9.42 18.79 8.60
N ALA A 686 -8.44 19.58 8.93
CA ALA A 686 -8.03 20.73 8.15
C ALA A 686 -6.51 20.75 7.99
N GLU A 687 -6.04 21.14 6.82
CA GLU A 687 -4.63 21.31 6.51
C GLU A 687 -4.43 22.70 5.91
N TYR A 688 -3.57 23.46 6.53
CA TYR A 688 -3.03 24.69 5.96
C TYR A 688 -1.73 24.35 5.21
N GLN A 689 -1.70 24.57 3.90
CA GLN A 689 -0.57 24.21 3.05
C GLN A 689 0.06 25.47 2.44
N ALA A 690 1.10 25.98 3.07
CA ALA A 690 1.93 27.04 2.54
C ALA A 690 2.94 26.52 1.47
N GLN A 691 3.73 27.41 0.89
CA GLN A 691 4.72 27.06 -0.14
C GLN A 691 5.78 26.08 0.37
N CYS A 692 6.25 26.21 1.61
CA CYS A 692 7.38 25.47 2.16
C CYS A 692 7.07 24.67 3.43
N TRP A 693 5.81 24.70 3.90
CA TRP A 693 5.36 23.92 5.06
C TRP A 693 3.87 23.67 5.02
N SER A 694 3.42 22.69 5.74
CA SER A 694 2.00 22.49 6.03
C SER A 694 1.78 22.08 7.48
N ALA A 695 0.65 22.46 8.02
CA ALA A 695 0.19 22.02 9.34
C ALA A 695 -1.26 21.64 9.27
N GLY A 696 -1.62 20.61 10.02
CA GLY A 696 -3.00 20.15 10.05
C GLY A 696 -3.36 19.48 11.36
N PHE A 697 -4.66 19.38 11.56
CA PHE A 697 -5.22 18.58 12.64
C PHE A 697 -6.22 17.58 12.09
N VAL A 698 -6.37 16.48 12.81
CA VAL A 698 -7.30 15.40 12.52
C VAL A 698 -8.03 15.04 13.80
N PHE A 699 -9.33 15.00 13.72
CA PHE A 699 -10.20 14.45 14.74
C PHE A 699 -10.87 13.20 14.19
N GLU A 700 -10.72 12.09 14.91
CA GLU A 700 -11.37 10.82 14.59
C GLU A 700 -12.36 10.46 15.69
N ASP A 701 -13.52 10.03 15.29
CA ASP A 701 -14.60 9.58 16.14
C ASP A 701 -15.06 8.21 15.65
N ILE A 702 -14.76 7.18 16.42
CA ILE A 702 -15.00 5.78 16.05
C ILE A 702 -15.98 5.16 17.05
N ASN A 703 -17.10 4.70 16.53
CA ASN A 703 -18.08 3.97 17.30
C ASN A 703 -18.01 2.48 16.93
N ARG A 704 -17.51 1.66 17.84
CA ARG A 704 -17.19 0.24 17.58
C ARG A 704 -18.33 -0.72 17.85
N SER A 705 -19.37 -0.26 18.52
CA SER A 705 -20.42 -1.16 19.02
C SER A 705 -21.81 -0.56 18.83
N PRO A 706 -22.67 -1.20 18.03
CA PRO A 706 -24.06 -0.80 17.85
C PRO A 706 -24.87 -0.81 19.15
N ASP A 707 -24.56 -1.75 20.04
CA ASP A 707 -25.25 -1.94 21.30
C ASP A 707 -24.72 -1.04 22.43
N ARG A 708 -23.76 -0.15 22.12
CA ARG A 708 -23.11 0.78 23.05
C ARG A 708 -22.37 0.08 24.23
N THR A 709 -22.08 -1.20 24.09
CA THR A 709 -21.33 -1.94 25.11
C THR A 709 -19.87 -1.53 25.16
N GLN A 710 -19.34 -1.01 24.06
CA GLN A 710 -17.97 -0.46 23.99
C GLN A 710 -17.99 1.07 23.98
N LYS A 711 -17.03 1.68 24.66
CA LYS A 711 -16.88 3.12 24.67
C LYS A 711 -16.50 3.63 23.28
N ARG A 712 -17.17 4.72 22.85
CA ARG A 712 -16.82 5.47 21.65
C ARG A 712 -15.38 5.96 21.75
N GLU A 713 -14.58 5.72 20.71
CA GLU A 713 -13.19 6.13 20.67
C GLU A 713 -13.06 7.47 19.96
N MET A 714 -12.47 8.45 20.63
CA MET A 714 -12.14 9.74 20.08
C MET A 714 -10.62 9.90 20.06
N LYS A 715 -10.06 10.26 18.90
CA LYS A 715 -8.64 10.54 18.72
C LYS A 715 -8.44 11.94 18.18
N PHE A 716 -7.40 12.60 18.62
CA PHE A 716 -6.99 13.89 18.14
C PHE A 716 -5.50 13.87 17.82
N HIS A 717 -5.16 14.23 16.58
CA HIS A 717 -3.79 14.26 16.09
C HIS A 717 -3.47 15.62 15.48
N VAL A 718 -2.26 16.07 15.69
CA VAL A 718 -1.70 17.24 15.03
C VAL A 718 -0.51 16.81 14.20
N TYR A 719 -0.35 17.37 13.00
CA TYR A 719 0.84 17.14 12.19
C TYR A 719 1.37 18.45 11.62
N PHE A 720 2.67 18.44 11.42
CA PHE A 720 3.41 19.57 10.83
C PHE A 720 4.42 19.00 9.84
N ASN A 721 4.48 19.57 8.64
CA ASN A 721 5.38 19.12 7.59
C ASN A 721 6.23 20.31 7.10
N LEU A 722 7.54 20.11 7.06
CA LEU A 722 8.49 20.98 6.39
C LEU A 722 8.85 20.38 5.04
N LEU A 723 8.57 21.10 3.96
CA LEU A 723 8.81 20.62 2.60
C LEU A 723 10.29 20.25 2.43
N ASN A 724 10.56 19.06 1.86
CA ASN A 724 11.89 18.50 1.61
C ASN A 724 12.78 18.25 2.86
N ILE A 725 12.25 18.49 4.08
CA ILE A 725 12.93 18.19 5.35
C ILE A 725 12.30 16.97 6.02
N GLY A 726 10.96 16.99 6.21
CA GLY A 726 10.25 15.92 6.86
C GLY A 726 8.97 16.37 7.55
N SER A 727 8.24 15.41 8.11
CA SER A 727 6.95 15.65 8.78
C SER A 727 6.97 15.15 10.22
N VAL A 728 6.38 15.93 11.12
CA VAL A 728 6.06 15.57 12.50
C VAL A 728 4.56 15.25 12.57
N GLY A 729 4.15 14.14 13.20
CA GLY A 729 2.77 13.75 13.30
C GLY A 729 2.31 12.77 12.22
N HIS A 730 1.05 12.38 12.25
CA HIS A 730 0.45 11.41 11.33
C HIS A 730 -0.49 12.10 10.34
N LYS A 731 -0.16 12.00 9.05
CA LYS A 731 -1.08 12.41 7.97
C LYS A 731 -1.95 11.21 7.61
N PRO A 732 -3.29 11.31 7.67
CA PRO A 732 -4.18 10.20 7.35
C PRO A 732 -3.99 9.70 5.92
N TYR A 733 -4.09 8.38 5.74
CA TYR A 733 -3.87 7.71 4.45
C TYR A 733 -4.80 8.19 3.32
N PHE A 734 -6.07 8.47 3.62
CA PHE A 734 -7.05 8.94 2.61
C PHE A 734 -6.73 10.34 2.05
N MET A 735 -5.76 11.06 2.63
CA MET A 735 -5.26 12.32 2.05
C MET A 735 -4.29 12.09 0.87
N ALA A 736 -3.89 10.86 0.62
CA ALA A 736 -3.06 10.47 -0.53
C ALA A 736 -3.89 10.15 -1.79
N LEU A 737 -5.24 10.21 -1.70
CA LEU A 737 -6.17 10.07 -2.83
C LEU A 737 -6.16 11.36 -3.69
#